data_9ef6c217384275c353e0001507f83cd4
#
_entry.id   9ef6c217384275c353e0001507f83cd4
#
_cell.length_a   1.000
_cell.length_b   1.000
_cell.length_c   1.000
_cell.angle_alpha   90.00
_cell.angle_beta   90.00
_cell.angle_gamma   90.00
#
_symmetry.space_group_name_H-M   'P 1'
#
loop_
_entity.id
_entity.type
_entity.pdbx_description
1 polymer ?
#
loop_
_entity_poly.entity_id
_entity_poly.type
_entity_poly.pdbx_seq_one_letter_code
_entity_poly.pdbx_strand_id
1 'polypeptide(L)'
;MPSFASALEATLHKALEAASSRRHEYATLEHLLLALIDDEHASKVMGACGVDLGELKTTVAHYLDTELEALKVDNATDPSPTSGFQRVVQRAILHVQSSGRDEVTGANVLVALFSERESYAVYFLQQQDMSRLDAVSFISHGVGKGGTTPTEASTPKGAAEEDKSNKQEAKTGKGESALKQFTVDLNEKAKIGKVDPLIGRASEVDRTVQILCRRSKNNPLYVGDPGVGKTAIAEGLARKIVEGEVPDVLKDAVIYSLDMGALLAGTRYRGDFEERLKQVVSELEKLPHAVLFIDEIHTVIGAGATSGGAMDASNLLKPALSGGSIRCIGSTTYKEFRNHFEKDRALLRRFQKIDVNEPSVEDTVKILAGLRSAFEQHHSVKYTPDAIKSAVELSARYINDRKLPDKAIDVIDEVGAMQMLVAPSKRKKVITPKEIEQVIATMARIPPKTVSSDDTKVLANIEQDLKRVVFGQDKAIEVLSSAIKLSRAGLRDPDKPIGNYLFSGPTGVGKTEVAKQLANLLGIPLQRFDMSEYMERHSVSRLIGAPPGYVGYDQGGLLTDAVDQNPHSVLLLDEIEKAHPDLFNILLQVMDNGKLTDHHGKTVDFRNTILILTTNAGASDMAKESVGFGELSREDVQEEAVKNLFTPEFRNRLDAIVPFGYLPPEVVARVVDKFVLQLELQLTDRGVHIHLDEEAKAWLTKRGYDKLYGARPMGRLMQEKIKQPLAEELLFGKLVHGGEVNVKLKDNALAFEIVPAAPKKPKKGKKEAPADV
;
A
#
# COMPACT_ATOMS: atom_id res chain seq x y z
N MET A 1 11.65 -25.18 1.19
CA MET A 1 12.22 -24.56 -0.02
C MET A 1 12.42 -25.65 -1.02
N PRO A 2 12.06 -25.49 -2.31
CA PRO A 2 12.34 -26.51 -3.31
C PRO A 2 13.85 -26.74 -3.41
N SER A 3 14.25 -28.01 -3.55
CA SER A 3 15.65 -28.41 -3.73
C SER A 3 16.07 -28.24 -5.19
N PHE A 4 17.36 -28.09 -5.44
CA PHE A 4 17.87 -28.15 -6.81
C PHE A 4 17.98 -29.63 -7.26
N ALA A 5 17.64 -29.88 -8.52
CA ALA A 5 17.95 -31.16 -9.14
C ALA A 5 19.48 -31.34 -9.19
N SER A 6 19.99 -32.54 -8.96
CA SER A 6 21.44 -32.82 -8.98
C SER A 6 22.09 -32.45 -10.32
N ALA A 7 21.34 -32.59 -11.42
CA ALA A 7 21.76 -32.15 -12.75
C ALA A 7 21.95 -30.61 -12.81
N LEU A 8 21.02 -29.84 -12.20
CA LEU A 8 21.11 -28.39 -12.18
C LEU A 8 22.26 -27.89 -11.29
N GLU A 9 22.52 -28.52 -10.15
CA GLU A 9 23.67 -28.16 -9.32
C GLU A 9 24.98 -28.33 -10.11
N ALA A 10 25.13 -29.44 -10.82
CA ALA A 10 26.28 -29.67 -11.69
C ALA A 10 26.36 -28.62 -12.82
N THR A 11 25.23 -28.18 -13.38
CA THR A 11 25.16 -27.16 -14.42
C THR A 11 25.57 -25.78 -13.90
N LEU A 12 25.12 -25.40 -12.69
CA LEU A 12 25.54 -24.12 -12.06
C LEU A 12 27.04 -24.13 -11.76
N HIS A 13 27.62 -25.25 -11.30
CA HIS A 13 29.06 -25.38 -11.13
C HIS A 13 29.82 -25.26 -12.45
N LYS A 14 29.35 -25.90 -13.54
CA LYS A 14 29.92 -25.76 -14.86
C LYS A 14 29.90 -24.32 -15.37
N ALA A 15 28.87 -23.54 -15.06
CA ALA A 15 28.83 -22.13 -15.43
C ALA A 15 29.91 -21.32 -14.72
N LEU A 16 30.18 -21.59 -13.45
CA LEU A 16 31.28 -20.98 -12.71
C LEU A 16 32.65 -21.45 -13.21
N GLU A 17 32.81 -22.73 -13.49
CA GLU A 17 34.05 -23.29 -14.10
C GLU A 17 34.33 -22.67 -15.48
N ALA A 18 33.29 -22.46 -16.29
CA ALA A 18 33.44 -21.81 -17.60
C ALA A 18 33.91 -20.35 -17.50
N ALA A 19 33.53 -19.63 -16.44
CA ALA A 19 34.04 -18.30 -16.13
C ALA A 19 35.49 -18.36 -15.58
N SER A 20 35.77 -19.29 -14.67
CA SER A 20 37.10 -19.50 -14.08
C SER A 20 38.14 -19.89 -15.11
N SER A 21 37.80 -20.83 -16.03
CA SER A 21 38.73 -21.26 -17.12
C SER A 21 39.10 -20.12 -18.06
N ARG A 22 38.23 -19.11 -18.19
CA ARG A 22 38.46 -17.90 -19.00
C ARG A 22 39.10 -16.75 -18.21
N ARG A 23 39.34 -16.95 -16.91
CA ARG A 23 39.82 -15.94 -15.96
C ARG A 23 38.91 -14.72 -15.86
N HIS A 24 37.59 -14.93 -15.97
CA HIS A 24 36.63 -13.86 -15.78
C HIS A 24 36.35 -13.67 -14.29
N GLU A 25 36.27 -12.42 -13.82
CA GLU A 25 35.92 -12.06 -12.43
C GLU A 25 34.48 -12.40 -12.09
N TYR A 26 33.60 -12.33 -13.09
CA TYR A 26 32.16 -12.55 -12.91
C TYR A 26 31.65 -13.65 -13.85
N ALA A 27 30.77 -14.52 -13.28
CA ALA A 27 29.98 -15.44 -14.09
C ALA A 27 28.69 -14.73 -14.55
N THR A 28 28.54 -14.52 -15.85
CA THR A 28 27.40 -13.82 -16.47
C THR A 28 26.32 -14.79 -16.94
N LEU A 29 25.21 -14.24 -17.49
CA LEU A 29 24.11 -15.05 -18.03
C LEU A 29 24.50 -15.88 -19.25
N GLU A 30 25.53 -15.44 -20.00
CA GLU A 30 26.08 -16.15 -21.15
C GLU A 30 26.88 -17.38 -20.71
N HIS A 31 27.58 -17.32 -19.58
CA HIS A 31 28.20 -18.51 -18.96
C HIS A 31 27.13 -19.51 -18.50
N LEU A 32 26.02 -19.00 -17.92
CA LEU A 32 24.88 -19.83 -17.53
C LEU A 32 24.23 -20.50 -18.74
N LEU A 33 24.00 -19.76 -19.83
CA LEU A 33 23.47 -20.32 -21.08
C LEU A 33 24.39 -21.41 -21.63
N LEU A 34 25.70 -21.17 -21.67
CA LEU A 34 26.70 -22.15 -22.15
C LEU A 34 26.60 -23.48 -21.37
N ALA A 35 26.40 -23.40 -20.03
CA ALA A 35 26.26 -24.58 -19.21
C ALA A 35 24.88 -25.24 -19.39
N LEU A 36 23.81 -24.46 -19.61
CA LEU A 36 22.44 -24.96 -19.85
C LEU A 36 22.31 -25.73 -21.18
N ILE A 37 23.14 -25.43 -22.17
CA ILE A 37 23.19 -26.19 -23.42
C ILE A 37 23.56 -27.66 -23.18
N ASP A 38 24.39 -27.93 -22.18
CA ASP A 38 24.81 -29.28 -21.80
C ASP A 38 23.97 -29.88 -20.64
N ASP A 39 22.93 -29.15 -20.15
CA ASP A 39 22.00 -29.63 -19.11
C ASP A 39 20.95 -30.58 -19.70
N GLU A 40 20.67 -31.70 -19.03
CA GLU A 40 19.77 -32.73 -19.55
C GLU A 40 18.34 -32.21 -19.81
N HIS A 41 17.82 -31.33 -18.95
CA HIS A 41 16.46 -30.84 -19.06
C HIS A 41 16.36 -29.63 -19.99
N ALA A 42 17.32 -28.70 -19.90
CA ALA A 42 17.34 -27.49 -20.73
C ALA A 42 17.64 -27.84 -22.20
N SER A 43 18.59 -28.74 -22.50
CA SER A 43 18.92 -29.15 -23.85
C SER A 43 17.76 -29.83 -24.57
N LYS A 44 16.96 -30.65 -23.84
CA LYS A 44 15.75 -31.27 -24.39
C LYS A 44 14.71 -30.21 -24.80
N VAL A 45 14.54 -29.16 -23.96
CA VAL A 45 13.62 -28.06 -24.27
C VAL A 45 14.11 -27.28 -25.49
N MET A 46 15.39 -26.90 -25.52
CA MET A 46 15.99 -26.15 -26.64
C MET A 46 15.90 -26.93 -27.95
N GLY A 47 16.27 -28.22 -27.93
CA GLY A 47 16.18 -29.10 -29.11
C GLY A 47 14.75 -29.29 -29.62
N ALA A 48 13.77 -29.47 -28.73
CA ALA A 48 12.37 -29.56 -29.09
C ALA A 48 11.79 -28.26 -29.65
N CYS A 49 12.39 -27.11 -29.31
CA CYS A 49 12.06 -25.80 -29.86
C CYS A 49 12.78 -25.51 -31.19
N GLY A 50 13.60 -26.45 -31.71
CA GLY A 50 14.28 -26.33 -33.01
C GLY A 50 15.61 -25.58 -32.95
N VAL A 51 16.21 -25.42 -31.77
CA VAL A 51 17.51 -24.78 -31.59
C VAL A 51 18.63 -25.76 -31.99
N ASP A 52 19.56 -25.30 -32.82
CA ASP A 52 20.82 -26.02 -33.08
C ASP A 52 21.78 -25.80 -31.91
N LEU A 53 21.89 -26.82 -31.04
CA LEU A 53 22.72 -26.76 -29.83
C LEU A 53 24.21 -26.61 -30.16
N GLY A 54 24.66 -27.16 -31.31
CA GLY A 54 26.05 -27.09 -31.74
C GLY A 54 26.44 -25.67 -32.17
N GLU A 55 25.60 -25.05 -33.01
CA GLU A 55 25.79 -23.68 -33.48
C GLU A 55 25.66 -22.68 -32.31
N LEU A 56 24.64 -22.85 -31.45
CA LEU A 56 24.45 -22.00 -30.26
C LEU A 56 25.65 -22.06 -29.33
N LYS A 57 26.19 -23.28 -29.07
CA LYS A 57 27.35 -23.48 -28.21
C LYS A 57 28.57 -22.77 -28.75
N THR A 58 28.78 -22.85 -30.06
CA THR A 58 29.93 -22.21 -30.75
C THR A 58 29.81 -20.70 -30.70
N THR A 59 28.61 -20.16 -30.93
CA THR A 59 28.35 -18.73 -30.93
C THR A 59 28.51 -18.12 -29.53
N VAL A 60 27.96 -18.77 -28.49
CA VAL A 60 28.10 -18.32 -27.11
C VAL A 60 29.53 -18.40 -26.63
N ALA A 61 30.26 -19.49 -26.95
CA ALA A 61 31.66 -19.64 -26.59
C ALA A 61 32.52 -18.55 -27.26
N HIS A 62 32.31 -18.28 -28.55
CA HIS A 62 33.03 -17.23 -29.29
C HIS A 62 32.76 -15.84 -28.64
N TYR A 63 31.52 -15.53 -28.29
CA TYR A 63 31.17 -14.29 -27.61
C TYR A 63 31.90 -14.14 -26.26
N LEU A 64 31.91 -15.21 -25.44
CA LEU A 64 32.62 -15.21 -24.17
C LEU A 64 34.13 -15.00 -24.31
N ASP A 65 34.72 -15.49 -25.40
CA ASP A 65 36.16 -15.42 -25.64
C ASP A 65 36.59 -14.08 -26.24
N THR A 66 35.70 -13.37 -26.99
CA THR A 66 36.03 -12.15 -27.75
C THR A 66 35.49 -10.87 -27.14
N GLU A 67 34.21 -10.86 -26.72
CA GLU A 67 33.50 -9.63 -26.30
C GLU A 67 33.63 -9.35 -24.81
N LEU A 68 33.93 -10.37 -23.99
CA LEU A 68 34.06 -10.23 -22.54
C LEU A 68 35.51 -10.12 -22.05
N GLU A 69 36.42 -9.65 -22.91
CA GLU A 69 37.82 -9.43 -22.51
C GLU A 69 38.00 -8.49 -21.32
N ALA A 70 37.13 -7.52 -21.17
CA ALA A 70 37.11 -6.58 -20.04
C ALA A 70 36.85 -7.22 -18.66
N LEU A 71 36.37 -8.47 -18.63
CA LEU A 71 36.12 -9.22 -17.38
C LEU A 71 37.34 -10.09 -17.00
N LYS A 72 38.40 -10.15 -17.77
CA LYS A 72 39.60 -10.93 -17.47
C LYS A 72 40.42 -10.28 -16.36
N VAL A 73 40.82 -11.06 -15.38
CA VAL A 73 41.66 -10.64 -14.24
C VAL A 73 42.92 -11.47 -14.17
N ASP A 74 44.06 -10.82 -13.86
CA ASP A 74 45.36 -11.49 -13.80
C ASP A 74 45.53 -12.46 -12.62
N ASN A 75 44.79 -12.27 -11.55
CA ASN A 75 44.80 -13.16 -10.37
C ASN A 75 43.65 -14.13 -10.42
N ALA A 76 43.90 -15.43 -10.31
CA ALA A 76 42.90 -16.48 -10.22
C ALA A 76 42.09 -16.34 -8.91
N THR A 77 40.97 -15.63 -8.98
CA THR A 77 39.93 -15.59 -7.93
C THR A 77 38.74 -16.41 -8.39
N ASP A 78 38.05 -17.07 -7.46
CA ASP A 78 36.82 -17.77 -7.80
C ASP A 78 35.80 -16.76 -8.37
N PRO A 79 35.23 -16.99 -9.56
CA PRO A 79 34.32 -16.04 -10.18
C PRO A 79 33.00 -15.91 -9.38
N SER A 80 32.60 -14.68 -9.15
CA SER A 80 31.34 -14.42 -8.47
C SER A 80 30.17 -14.28 -9.46
N PRO A 81 28.98 -14.86 -9.16
CA PRO A 81 27.82 -14.71 -10.05
C PRO A 81 27.31 -13.27 -10.07
N THR A 82 27.04 -12.73 -11.27
CA THR A 82 26.45 -11.41 -11.45
C THR A 82 25.06 -11.30 -10.82
N SER A 83 24.59 -10.09 -10.55
CA SER A 83 23.24 -9.84 -10.05
C SER A 83 22.14 -10.40 -10.98
N GLY A 84 22.37 -10.36 -12.32
CA GLY A 84 21.48 -10.98 -13.31
C GLY A 84 21.41 -12.51 -13.16
N PHE A 85 22.57 -13.15 -13.00
CA PHE A 85 22.67 -14.58 -12.76
C PHE A 85 21.89 -15.00 -11.50
N GLN A 86 22.10 -14.29 -10.39
CA GLN A 86 21.40 -14.57 -9.13
C GLN A 86 19.88 -14.37 -9.25
N ARG A 87 19.41 -13.29 -9.92
CA ARG A 87 17.99 -13.04 -10.16
C ARG A 87 17.31 -14.14 -10.96
N VAL A 88 17.97 -14.65 -12.00
CA VAL A 88 17.43 -15.73 -12.83
C VAL A 88 17.24 -17.01 -11.99
N VAL A 89 18.23 -17.40 -11.20
CA VAL A 89 18.14 -18.57 -10.32
C VAL A 89 17.06 -18.39 -9.26
N GLN A 90 16.99 -17.24 -8.59
CA GLN A 90 15.94 -16.94 -7.62
C GLN A 90 14.53 -16.96 -8.23
N ARG A 91 14.36 -16.42 -9.44
CA ARG A 91 13.09 -16.44 -10.16
C ARG A 91 12.66 -17.86 -10.53
N ALA A 92 13.60 -18.72 -10.91
CA ALA A 92 13.32 -20.13 -11.15
C ALA A 92 12.81 -20.84 -9.88
N ILE A 93 13.44 -20.58 -8.72
CA ILE A 93 13.01 -21.12 -7.42
C ILE A 93 11.59 -20.66 -7.08
N LEU A 94 11.31 -19.35 -7.18
CA LEU A 94 10.00 -18.78 -6.88
C LEU A 94 8.90 -19.36 -7.81
N HIS A 95 9.21 -19.53 -9.08
CA HIS A 95 8.28 -20.11 -10.05
C HIS A 95 7.94 -21.56 -9.74
N VAL A 96 8.92 -22.37 -9.34
CA VAL A 96 8.71 -23.77 -8.94
C VAL A 96 7.90 -23.83 -7.63
N GLN A 97 8.21 -22.99 -6.66
CA GLN A 97 7.49 -22.88 -5.40
C GLN A 97 6.00 -22.50 -5.61
N SER A 98 5.73 -21.54 -6.51
CA SER A 98 4.36 -21.13 -6.84
C SER A 98 3.56 -22.19 -7.61
N SER A 99 4.25 -23.10 -8.33
CA SER A 99 3.63 -24.19 -9.07
C SER A 99 3.49 -25.50 -8.27
N GLY A 100 3.82 -25.49 -6.96
CA GLY A 100 3.65 -26.63 -6.07
C GLY A 100 4.60 -27.82 -6.38
N ARG A 101 5.73 -27.58 -7.05
CA ARG A 101 6.76 -28.58 -7.33
C ARG A 101 7.90 -28.46 -6.32
N ASP A 102 8.53 -29.58 -6.00
CA ASP A 102 9.56 -29.64 -4.97
C ASP A 102 11.00 -29.52 -5.51
N GLU A 103 11.18 -29.57 -6.83
CA GLU A 103 12.52 -29.62 -7.45
C GLU A 103 12.66 -28.64 -8.60
N VAL A 104 13.77 -27.86 -8.58
CA VAL A 104 14.12 -26.89 -9.62
C VAL A 104 15.05 -27.56 -10.65
N THR A 105 14.68 -27.54 -11.92
CA THR A 105 15.43 -28.14 -13.03
C THR A 105 16.07 -27.09 -13.95
N GLY A 106 17.01 -27.49 -14.81
CA GLY A 106 17.60 -26.62 -15.84
C GLY A 106 16.57 -25.99 -16.79
N ALA A 107 15.47 -26.71 -17.07
CA ALA A 107 14.35 -26.18 -17.85
C ALA A 107 13.66 -24.98 -17.18
N ASN A 108 13.52 -24.97 -15.84
CA ASN A 108 12.95 -23.84 -15.12
C ASN A 108 13.88 -22.61 -15.15
N VAL A 109 15.19 -22.85 -15.08
CA VAL A 109 16.22 -21.80 -15.19
C VAL A 109 16.23 -21.22 -16.61
N LEU A 110 16.11 -22.04 -17.64
CA LEU A 110 16.02 -21.60 -19.05
C LEU A 110 14.80 -20.69 -19.27
N VAL A 111 13.62 -21.03 -18.73
CA VAL A 111 12.42 -20.17 -18.80
C VAL A 111 12.62 -18.86 -18.05
N ALA A 112 13.28 -18.90 -16.88
CA ALA A 112 13.57 -17.70 -16.11
C ALA A 112 14.58 -16.79 -16.80
N LEU A 113 15.51 -17.34 -17.58
CA LEU A 113 16.52 -16.59 -18.36
C LEU A 113 15.87 -15.59 -19.33
N PHE A 114 14.79 -15.96 -20.00
CA PHE A 114 14.03 -15.07 -20.90
C PHE A 114 13.46 -13.81 -20.24
N SER A 115 13.48 -13.72 -18.93
CA SER A 115 13.04 -12.51 -18.22
C SER A 115 14.08 -11.39 -18.24
N GLU A 116 15.35 -11.69 -18.49
CA GLU A 116 16.45 -10.74 -18.62
C GLU A 116 16.63 -10.36 -20.11
N ARG A 117 15.65 -9.59 -20.63
CA ARG A 117 15.50 -9.29 -22.09
C ARG A 117 16.69 -8.59 -22.74
N GLU A 118 17.51 -7.91 -21.97
CA GLU A 118 18.68 -7.14 -22.43
C GLU A 118 19.96 -7.97 -22.43
N SER A 119 19.91 -9.28 -22.06
CA SER A 119 21.10 -10.13 -22.07
C SER A 119 21.37 -10.72 -23.44
N TYR A 120 22.66 -10.85 -23.79
CA TYR A 120 23.07 -11.54 -24.99
C TYR A 120 22.71 -13.03 -24.97
N ALA A 121 22.57 -13.63 -23.81
CA ALA A 121 22.08 -15.00 -23.67
C ALA A 121 20.67 -15.16 -24.27
N VAL A 122 19.75 -14.22 -24.00
CA VAL A 122 18.40 -14.21 -24.60
C VAL A 122 18.46 -13.87 -26.09
N TYR A 123 19.34 -12.96 -26.49
CA TYR A 123 19.55 -12.60 -27.90
C TYR A 123 19.95 -13.81 -28.74
N PHE A 124 20.89 -14.64 -28.29
CA PHE A 124 21.33 -15.84 -29.03
C PHE A 124 20.20 -16.90 -29.15
N LEU A 125 19.39 -17.08 -28.13
CA LEU A 125 18.22 -17.95 -28.19
C LEU A 125 17.17 -17.43 -29.20
N GLN A 126 16.96 -16.11 -29.24
CA GLN A 126 16.05 -15.48 -30.19
C GLN A 126 16.58 -15.52 -31.65
N GLN A 127 17.89 -15.42 -31.86
CA GLN A 127 18.49 -15.62 -33.19
C GLN A 127 18.20 -17.02 -33.76
N GLN A 128 18.03 -18.02 -32.89
CA GLN A 128 17.63 -19.36 -33.23
C GLN A 128 16.09 -19.58 -33.20
N ASP A 129 15.32 -18.47 -33.35
CA ASP A 129 13.86 -18.45 -33.34
C ASP A 129 13.20 -19.09 -32.10
N MET A 130 13.90 -19.16 -30.96
CA MET A 130 13.35 -19.65 -29.71
C MET A 130 12.78 -18.52 -28.86
N SER A 131 11.53 -18.64 -28.48
CA SER A 131 10.85 -17.71 -27.57
C SER A 131 10.56 -18.36 -26.21
N ARG A 132 10.31 -17.50 -25.19
CA ARG A 132 9.87 -17.98 -23.87
C ARG A 132 8.61 -18.84 -23.97
N LEU A 133 7.70 -18.50 -24.88
CA LEU A 133 6.43 -19.20 -25.05
C LEU A 133 6.66 -20.62 -25.54
N ASP A 134 7.60 -20.82 -26.46
CA ASP A 134 7.95 -22.13 -26.99
C ASP A 134 8.50 -23.04 -25.88
N ALA A 135 9.39 -22.50 -25.03
CA ALA A 135 9.95 -23.21 -23.88
C ALA A 135 8.84 -23.62 -22.88
N VAL A 136 7.94 -22.70 -22.53
CA VAL A 136 6.83 -22.96 -21.60
C VAL A 136 5.85 -23.98 -22.20
N SER A 137 5.51 -23.87 -23.49
CA SER A 137 4.62 -24.77 -24.18
C SER A 137 5.15 -26.21 -24.22
N PHE A 138 6.44 -26.37 -24.44
CA PHE A 138 7.05 -27.71 -24.40
C PHE A 138 7.07 -28.30 -22.99
N ILE A 139 7.41 -27.50 -21.95
CA ILE A 139 7.45 -27.97 -20.56
C ILE A 139 6.06 -28.34 -20.04
N SER A 140 4.99 -27.63 -20.46
CA SER A 140 3.63 -27.84 -19.98
C SER A 140 2.83 -28.83 -20.81
N HIS A 141 3.07 -28.94 -22.11
CA HIS A 141 2.22 -29.70 -23.04
C HIS A 141 3.00 -30.69 -23.92
N GLY A 142 4.34 -30.72 -23.87
CA GLY A 142 5.17 -31.59 -24.69
C GLY A 142 5.15 -31.29 -26.21
N VAL A 143 4.67 -30.12 -26.62
CA VAL A 143 4.53 -29.73 -28.03
C VAL A 143 5.74 -28.93 -28.46
N GLY A 144 6.60 -29.53 -29.30
CA GLY A 144 7.74 -28.85 -29.95
C GLY A 144 7.38 -28.21 -31.29
N LYS A 145 8.20 -27.27 -31.78
CA LYS A 145 7.99 -26.52 -33.04
C LYS A 145 7.93 -27.38 -34.32
N GLY A 146 8.23 -28.69 -34.26
CA GLY A 146 8.38 -29.55 -35.44
C GLY A 146 7.35 -30.67 -35.59
N GLY A 147 6.29 -30.73 -34.81
CA GLY A 147 5.20 -31.73 -35.04
C GLY A 147 5.58 -33.22 -34.92
N THR A 148 6.74 -33.54 -34.38
CA THR A 148 7.18 -34.91 -34.11
C THR A 148 7.11 -35.24 -32.61
N THR A 149 6.17 -36.09 -32.25
CA THR A 149 6.14 -36.72 -30.92
C THR A 149 7.31 -37.70 -30.78
N PRO A 150 8.17 -37.58 -29.78
CA PRO A 150 9.10 -38.67 -29.43
C PRO A 150 8.35 -39.72 -28.60
N THR A 151 8.52 -40.94 -29.01
CA THR A 151 8.09 -42.19 -28.40
C THR A 151 8.69 -42.36 -26.99
N GLU A 152 7.84 -42.72 -26.07
CA GLU A 152 8.01 -43.40 -24.79
C GLU A 152 9.39 -43.55 -24.14
N ALA A 153 9.58 -42.94 -22.97
CA ALA A 153 10.29 -43.57 -21.84
C ALA A 153 9.90 -42.97 -20.50
N SER A 154 9.27 -43.81 -19.69
CA SER A 154 9.18 -43.83 -18.21
C SER A 154 8.62 -42.60 -17.47
N THR A 155 7.32 -42.68 -17.21
CA THR A 155 6.62 -41.96 -16.13
C THR A 155 6.83 -42.68 -14.78
N PRO A 156 7.08 -42.00 -13.68
CA PRO A 156 6.77 -42.50 -12.35
C PRO A 156 5.27 -42.28 -12.06
N LYS A 157 4.60 -43.36 -11.67
CA LYS A 157 3.19 -43.40 -11.24
C LYS A 157 2.98 -42.56 -9.97
N GLY A 158 1.99 -41.70 -10.01
CA GLY A 158 1.47 -41.05 -8.81
C GLY A 158 0.54 -39.87 -9.16
N ALA A 159 -0.78 -40.07 -8.92
CA ALA A 159 -1.86 -39.10 -9.05
C ALA A 159 -2.36 -38.84 -10.49
N ALA A 160 -3.17 -39.76 -10.97
CA ALA A 160 -4.13 -39.56 -12.05
C ALA A 160 -5.37 -40.38 -11.79
N GLU A 161 -6.25 -39.86 -10.96
CA GLU A 161 -7.68 -40.21 -10.95
C GLU A 161 -8.40 -38.94 -10.49
N GLU A 162 -9.13 -38.37 -11.40
CA GLU A 162 -10.18 -37.35 -11.40
C GLU A 162 -9.88 -36.24 -12.44
N ASP A 163 -10.12 -36.53 -13.68
CA ASP A 163 -10.83 -35.68 -14.63
C ASP A 163 -10.97 -36.38 -16.00
N LYS A 164 -11.78 -37.43 -16.01
CA LYS A 164 -12.33 -38.00 -17.28
C LYS A 164 -13.77 -37.57 -17.44
N SER A 165 -14.01 -36.28 -17.60
CA SER A 165 -15.30 -35.80 -18.14
C SER A 165 -15.15 -34.35 -18.64
N ASN A 166 -14.33 -34.13 -19.63
CA ASN A 166 -14.52 -33.03 -20.59
C ASN A 166 -13.47 -33.07 -21.73
N LYS A 167 -13.45 -34.21 -22.43
CA LYS A 167 -12.86 -34.28 -23.77
C LYS A 167 -13.94 -34.79 -24.72
N GLN A 168 -14.90 -33.90 -24.95
CA GLN A 168 -15.74 -34.01 -26.15
C GLN A 168 -15.99 -32.63 -26.68
N GLU A 169 -15.57 -32.46 -27.95
CA GLU A 169 -16.15 -31.55 -28.91
C GLU A 169 -15.72 -30.09 -28.95
N ALA A 170 -14.53 -29.85 -29.48
CA ALA A 170 -14.37 -28.78 -30.45
C ALA A 170 -14.71 -29.34 -31.84
N LYS A 171 -15.96 -29.69 -32.05
CA LYS A 171 -16.57 -29.87 -33.37
C LYS A 171 -17.93 -29.19 -33.36
N THR A 172 -18.03 -28.05 -34.08
CA THR A 172 -19.25 -27.53 -34.69
C THR A 172 -20.55 -27.96 -33.98
N GLY A 173 -20.85 -27.29 -32.87
CA GLY A 173 -22.19 -27.25 -32.29
C GLY A 173 -22.95 -26.09 -32.93
N LYS A 174 -23.85 -26.36 -33.83
CA LYS A 174 -24.95 -25.45 -34.20
C LYS A 174 -25.71 -25.13 -32.92
N GLY A 175 -25.75 -23.84 -32.49
CA GLY A 175 -26.92 -23.39 -31.77
C GLY A 175 -26.83 -22.56 -30.53
N GLU A 176 -25.68 -22.15 -30.00
CA GLU A 176 -25.69 -21.10 -28.96
C GLU A 176 -25.25 -19.77 -29.60
N SER A 177 -26.16 -18.77 -29.52
CA SER A 177 -25.94 -17.41 -30.01
C SER A 177 -24.72 -16.79 -29.30
N ALA A 178 -23.84 -16.11 -30.06
CA ALA A 178 -22.68 -15.41 -29.49
C ALA A 178 -23.10 -14.40 -28.43
N LEU A 179 -24.29 -13.84 -28.53
CA LEU A 179 -24.92 -13.02 -27.50
C LEU A 179 -25.06 -13.76 -26.17
N LYS A 180 -25.50 -15.03 -26.16
CA LYS A 180 -25.66 -15.78 -24.93
C LYS A 180 -24.31 -16.18 -24.29
N GLN A 181 -23.28 -16.33 -25.11
CA GLN A 181 -21.96 -16.72 -24.62
C GLN A 181 -21.14 -15.54 -24.06
N PHE A 182 -21.29 -14.35 -24.66
CA PHE A 182 -20.42 -13.20 -24.38
C PHE A 182 -21.16 -11.99 -23.83
N THR A 183 -22.48 -12.09 -23.60
CA THR A 183 -23.26 -11.01 -22.99
C THR A 183 -24.22 -11.54 -21.93
N VAL A 184 -24.57 -10.68 -20.98
CA VAL A 184 -25.59 -10.93 -19.96
C VAL A 184 -26.81 -10.06 -20.27
N ASP A 185 -27.99 -10.67 -20.39
CA ASP A 185 -29.28 -9.95 -20.56
C ASP A 185 -29.67 -9.34 -19.19
N LEU A 186 -29.57 -8.00 -19.07
CA LEU A 186 -29.91 -7.28 -17.84
C LEU A 186 -31.42 -7.25 -17.59
N ASN A 187 -32.26 -7.30 -18.65
CA ASN A 187 -33.71 -7.34 -18.49
C ASN A 187 -34.15 -8.71 -17.89
N GLU A 188 -33.57 -9.79 -18.35
CA GLU A 188 -33.81 -11.12 -17.81
C GLU A 188 -33.37 -11.19 -16.33
N LYS A 189 -32.17 -10.64 -16.02
CA LYS A 189 -31.65 -10.51 -14.66
C LYS A 189 -32.61 -9.72 -13.76
N ALA A 190 -33.21 -8.64 -14.29
CA ALA A 190 -34.18 -7.83 -13.58
C ALA A 190 -35.50 -8.58 -13.34
N LYS A 191 -36.00 -9.36 -14.33
CA LYS A 191 -37.22 -10.19 -14.20
C LYS A 191 -37.09 -11.25 -13.10
N ILE A 192 -35.90 -11.82 -12.94
CA ILE A 192 -35.60 -12.84 -11.91
C ILE A 192 -35.40 -12.19 -10.52
N GLY A 193 -35.39 -10.86 -10.44
CA GLY A 193 -35.21 -10.13 -9.16
C GLY A 193 -33.75 -10.07 -8.68
N LYS A 194 -32.77 -10.30 -9.58
CA LYS A 194 -31.34 -10.24 -9.29
C LYS A 194 -30.70 -8.85 -9.52
N VAL A 195 -31.50 -7.85 -9.79
CA VAL A 195 -31.09 -6.46 -9.95
C VAL A 195 -31.55 -5.66 -8.74
N ASP A 196 -30.63 -5.02 -8.09
CA ASP A 196 -30.89 -4.18 -6.92
C ASP A 196 -31.70 -2.92 -7.29
N PRO A 197 -32.50 -2.37 -6.34
CA PRO A 197 -33.25 -1.16 -6.58
C PRO A 197 -32.31 0.05 -6.77
N LEU A 198 -32.52 0.79 -7.87
CA LEU A 198 -31.77 2.03 -8.11
C LEU A 198 -32.38 3.18 -7.31
N ILE A 199 -31.59 3.78 -6.44
CA ILE A 199 -32.00 4.87 -5.56
C ILE A 199 -31.12 6.10 -5.79
N GLY A 200 -31.73 7.28 -5.86
CA GLY A 200 -31.02 8.56 -5.92
C GLY A 200 -30.38 8.91 -7.28
N ARG A 201 -30.70 8.17 -8.36
CA ARG A 201 -30.12 8.36 -9.70
C ARG A 201 -31.17 8.65 -10.80
N ALA A 202 -32.31 9.23 -10.41
CA ALA A 202 -33.39 9.49 -11.36
C ALA A 202 -32.96 10.42 -12.49
N SER A 203 -32.19 11.48 -12.20
CA SER A 203 -31.71 12.45 -13.20
C SER A 203 -30.80 11.82 -14.24
N GLU A 204 -29.89 10.92 -13.84
CA GLU A 204 -28.96 10.23 -14.72
C GLU A 204 -29.71 9.22 -15.60
N VAL A 205 -30.69 8.51 -15.06
CA VAL A 205 -31.55 7.59 -15.83
C VAL A 205 -32.41 8.36 -16.83
N ASP A 206 -33.10 9.43 -16.42
CA ASP A 206 -33.92 10.26 -17.30
C ASP A 206 -33.08 10.84 -18.45
N ARG A 207 -31.85 11.29 -18.11
CA ARG A 207 -30.89 11.77 -19.12
C ARG A 207 -30.46 10.66 -20.08
N THR A 208 -30.24 9.45 -19.56
CA THR A 208 -29.91 8.27 -20.39
C THR A 208 -31.06 7.94 -21.36
N VAL A 209 -32.29 7.90 -20.85
CA VAL A 209 -33.51 7.71 -21.69
C VAL A 209 -33.60 8.77 -22.78
N GLN A 210 -33.44 10.05 -22.43
CA GLN A 210 -33.44 11.15 -23.40
C GLN A 210 -32.39 10.96 -24.50
N ILE A 211 -31.18 10.53 -24.14
CA ILE A 211 -30.10 10.33 -25.11
C ILE A 211 -30.41 9.14 -26.03
N LEU A 212 -30.85 8.01 -25.45
CA LEU A 212 -31.21 6.82 -26.23
C LEU A 212 -32.35 7.06 -27.24
N CYS A 213 -33.25 8.02 -26.96
CA CYS A 213 -34.34 8.41 -27.87
C CYS A 213 -33.90 9.40 -28.96
N ARG A 214 -32.67 9.89 -29.01
CA ARG A 214 -32.17 10.81 -30.02
C ARG A 214 -31.97 10.12 -31.37
N ARG A 215 -32.06 10.89 -32.44
CA ARG A 215 -31.74 10.43 -33.82
C ARG A 215 -30.21 10.27 -34.01
N SER A 216 -29.42 11.13 -33.41
CA SER A 216 -27.95 11.12 -33.48
C SER A 216 -27.36 11.41 -32.13
N LYS A 217 -26.10 10.97 -31.88
CA LYS A 217 -25.45 10.99 -30.54
C LYS A 217 -26.35 10.32 -29.51
N ASN A 218 -26.88 9.19 -29.88
CA ASN A 218 -27.83 8.39 -29.08
C ASN A 218 -27.15 7.37 -28.17
N ASN A 219 -25.83 7.46 -27.98
CA ASN A 219 -25.06 6.59 -27.12
C ASN A 219 -24.66 7.36 -25.85
N PRO A 220 -25.25 7.09 -24.68
CA PRO A 220 -24.83 7.68 -23.44
C PRO A 220 -23.47 7.11 -22.95
N LEU A 221 -22.64 7.97 -22.38
CA LEU A 221 -21.37 7.59 -21.77
C LEU A 221 -21.34 8.08 -20.33
N TYR A 222 -21.39 7.16 -19.38
CA TYR A 222 -21.24 7.47 -17.96
C TYR A 222 -19.78 7.74 -17.64
N VAL A 223 -19.48 8.93 -17.13
CA VAL A 223 -18.13 9.32 -16.73
C VAL A 223 -18.17 9.71 -15.27
N GLY A 224 -17.36 9.03 -14.45
CA GLY A 224 -17.31 9.26 -13.02
C GLY A 224 -16.23 8.43 -12.36
N ASP A 225 -15.90 8.75 -11.11
CA ASP A 225 -14.90 8.02 -10.33
C ASP A 225 -15.29 6.53 -10.17
N PRO A 226 -14.32 5.64 -9.89
CA PRO A 226 -14.62 4.25 -9.51
C PRO A 226 -15.54 4.21 -8.28
N GLY A 227 -16.47 3.24 -8.23
CA GLY A 227 -17.34 3.02 -7.07
C GLY A 227 -18.52 3.98 -6.89
N VAL A 228 -18.76 4.93 -7.83
CA VAL A 228 -19.93 5.86 -7.73
C VAL A 228 -21.25 5.24 -8.22
N GLY A 229 -21.24 3.99 -8.68
CA GLY A 229 -22.46 3.28 -9.12
C GLY A 229 -22.82 3.44 -10.60
N LYS A 230 -21.86 3.58 -11.52
CA LYS A 230 -22.10 3.69 -12.97
C LYS A 230 -22.83 2.47 -13.55
N THR A 231 -22.42 1.26 -13.18
CA THR A 231 -23.02 0.00 -13.60
C THR A 231 -24.45 -0.13 -13.10
N ALA A 232 -24.71 0.29 -11.86
CA ALA A 232 -26.04 0.27 -11.26
C ALA A 232 -27.07 1.13 -12.04
N ILE A 233 -26.64 2.20 -12.72
CA ILE A 233 -27.55 3.02 -13.56
C ILE A 233 -28.04 2.21 -14.77
N ALA A 234 -27.19 1.41 -15.40
CA ALA A 234 -27.60 0.57 -16.54
C ALA A 234 -28.51 -0.58 -16.08
N GLU A 235 -28.22 -1.21 -14.94
CA GLU A 235 -29.06 -2.24 -14.33
C GLU A 235 -30.42 -1.66 -13.90
N GLY A 236 -30.43 -0.48 -13.28
CA GLY A 236 -31.67 0.22 -12.89
C GLY A 236 -32.53 0.65 -14.08
N LEU A 237 -31.89 1.03 -15.21
CA LEU A 237 -32.62 1.29 -16.45
C LEU A 237 -33.27 0.01 -17.00
N ALA A 238 -32.56 -1.13 -16.99
CA ALA A 238 -33.11 -2.42 -17.39
C ALA A 238 -34.34 -2.80 -16.52
N ARG A 239 -34.28 -2.57 -15.22
CA ARG A 239 -35.39 -2.78 -14.30
C ARG A 239 -36.58 -1.87 -14.64
N LYS A 240 -36.38 -0.57 -14.88
CA LYS A 240 -37.42 0.37 -15.29
C LYS A 240 -38.08 -0.03 -16.64
N ILE A 241 -37.30 -0.59 -17.57
CA ILE A 241 -37.83 -1.12 -18.82
C ILE A 241 -38.78 -2.30 -18.53
N VAL A 242 -38.37 -3.23 -17.66
CA VAL A 242 -39.19 -4.40 -17.30
C VAL A 242 -40.46 -4.00 -16.52
N GLU A 243 -40.37 -3.00 -15.66
CA GLU A 243 -41.50 -2.45 -14.89
C GLU A 243 -42.41 -1.56 -15.74
N GLY A 244 -42.02 -1.20 -16.99
CA GLY A 244 -42.79 -0.37 -17.90
C GLY A 244 -42.73 1.13 -17.58
N GLU A 245 -41.80 1.56 -16.74
CA GLU A 245 -41.61 2.96 -16.33
C GLU A 245 -40.72 3.76 -17.31
N VAL A 246 -40.81 3.47 -18.59
CA VAL A 246 -40.06 4.13 -19.69
C VAL A 246 -40.98 4.58 -20.81
N PRO A 247 -40.59 5.57 -21.63
CA PRO A 247 -41.34 5.99 -22.82
C PRO A 247 -41.56 4.83 -23.80
N ASP A 248 -42.62 4.89 -24.57
CA ASP A 248 -43.04 3.83 -25.52
C ASP A 248 -41.91 3.39 -26.46
N VAL A 249 -41.02 4.30 -26.85
CA VAL A 249 -39.86 4.03 -27.73
C VAL A 249 -38.87 3.02 -27.13
N LEU A 250 -38.84 2.88 -25.83
CA LEU A 250 -37.89 2.02 -25.10
C LEU A 250 -38.59 0.83 -24.38
N LYS A 251 -39.89 0.67 -24.50
CA LYS A 251 -40.62 -0.44 -23.82
C LYS A 251 -40.12 -1.83 -24.22
N ASP A 252 -39.74 -1.99 -25.49
CA ASP A 252 -39.25 -3.26 -26.06
C ASP A 252 -37.71 -3.33 -26.02
N ALA A 253 -37.03 -2.37 -25.43
CA ALA A 253 -35.58 -2.36 -25.41
C ALA A 253 -35.02 -3.44 -24.47
N VAL A 254 -33.99 -4.14 -24.93
CA VAL A 254 -33.24 -5.14 -24.12
C VAL A 254 -31.80 -4.70 -24.00
N ILE A 255 -31.32 -4.62 -22.79
CA ILE A 255 -29.94 -4.21 -22.47
C ILE A 255 -29.07 -5.44 -22.31
N TYR A 256 -28.08 -5.60 -23.17
CA TYR A 256 -27.08 -6.65 -23.15
C TYR A 256 -25.76 -6.10 -22.57
N SER A 257 -25.34 -6.57 -21.41
CA SER A 257 -24.05 -6.23 -20.80
C SER A 257 -22.96 -7.10 -21.40
N LEU A 258 -21.94 -6.49 -22.00
CA LEU A 258 -20.80 -7.21 -22.58
C LEU A 258 -19.91 -7.78 -21.49
N ASP A 259 -19.68 -9.10 -21.52
CA ASP A 259 -18.76 -9.77 -20.61
C ASP A 259 -17.34 -9.82 -21.23
N MET A 260 -16.50 -8.88 -20.80
CA MET A 260 -15.11 -8.79 -21.25
C MET A 260 -14.28 -10.01 -20.83
N GLY A 261 -14.60 -10.61 -19.67
CA GLY A 261 -13.92 -11.81 -19.19
C GLY A 261 -14.20 -13.01 -20.09
N ALA A 262 -15.45 -13.24 -20.47
CA ALA A 262 -15.86 -14.30 -21.38
C ALA A 262 -15.30 -14.10 -22.82
N LEU A 263 -15.24 -12.85 -23.28
CA LEU A 263 -14.64 -12.53 -24.60
C LEU A 263 -13.14 -12.84 -24.64
N LEU A 264 -12.42 -12.59 -23.56
CA LEU A 264 -10.97 -12.80 -23.47
C LEU A 264 -10.59 -14.22 -23.07
N ALA A 265 -11.49 -14.97 -22.43
CA ALA A 265 -11.22 -16.33 -21.96
C ALA A 265 -10.87 -17.26 -23.14
N GLY A 266 -9.68 -17.88 -23.08
CA GLY A 266 -9.21 -18.83 -24.11
C GLY A 266 -8.78 -18.22 -25.44
N THR A 267 -8.77 -16.89 -25.61
CA THR A 267 -8.21 -16.23 -26.80
C THR A 267 -6.68 -16.31 -26.73
N ARG A 268 -6.06 -16.89 -27.76
CA ARG A 268 -4.59 -16.96 -27.91
C ARG A 268 -4.06 -15.86 -28.83
N TYR A 269 -4.88 -15.40 -29.74
CA TYR A 269 -4.54 -14.41 -30.77
C TYR A 269 -5.52 -13.24 -30.77
N ARG A 270 -5.03 -12.09 -31.17
CA ARG A 270 -5.84 -10.87 -31.34
C ARG A 270 -7.07 -11.11 -32.24
N GLY A 271 -6.92 -11.91 -33.29
CA GLY A 271 -7.99 -12.23 -34.21
C GLY A 271 -9.20 -12.93 -33.58
N ASP A 272 -8.98 -13.77 -32.57
CA ASP A 272 -10.04 -14.53 -31.90
C ASP A 272 -10.99 -13.57 -31.14
N PHE A 273 -10.44 -12.59 -30.45
CA PHE A 273 -11.22 -11.56 -29.77
C PHE A 273 -12.01 -10.68 -30.75
N GLU A 274 -11.32 -10.22 -31.80
CA GLU A 274 -11.95 -9.40 -32.86
C GLU A 274 -13.11 -10.14 -33.53
N GLU A 275 -12.94 -11.43 -33.81
CA GLU A 275 -13.98 -12.28 -34.40
C GLU A 275 -15.17 -12.47 -33.45
N ARG A 276 -14.95 -12.76 -32.16
CA ARG A 276 -16.03 -12.89 -31.17
C ARG A 276 -16.81 -11.59 -31.02
N LEU A 277 -16.13 -10.45 -30.89
CA LEU A 277 -16.77 -9.15 -30.78
C LEU A 277 -17.55 -8.83 -32.04
N LYS A 278 -17.03 -9.15 -33.23
CA LYS A 278 -17.73 -8.98 -34.52
C LYS A 278 -19.00 -9.84 -34.60
N GLN A 279 -18.95 -11.07 -34.08
CA GLN A 279 -20.13 -11.95 -34.02
C GLN A 279 -21.23 -11.36 -33.12
N VAL A 280 -20.84 -10.87 -31.89
CA VAL A 280 -21.77 -10.20 -30.98
C VAL A 280 -22.41 -8.98 -31.64
N VAL A 281 -21.61 -8.11 -32.28
CA VAL A 281 -22.09 -6.91 -32.97
C VAL A 281 -23.06 -7.30 -34.09
N SER A 282 -22.73 -8.30 -34.94
CA SER A 282 -23.58 -8.74 -36.04
C SER A 282 -24.88 -9.38 -35.55
N GLU A 283 -24.92 -10.03 -34.39
CA GLU A 283 -26.17 -10.55 -33.83
C GLU A 283 -27.04 -9.41 -33.25
N LEU A 284 -26.41 -8.42 -32.56
CA LEU A 284 -27.12 -7.25 -32.04
C LEU A 284 -27.76 -6.41 -33.17
N GLU A 285 -27.10 -6.26 -34.32
CA GLU A 285 -27.65 -5.55 -35.48
C GLU A 285 -28.95 -6.16 -36.03
N LYS A 286 -29.17 -7.45 -35.79
CA LYS A 286 -30.40 -8.13 -36.17
C LYS A 286 -31.57 -7.93 -35.22
N LEU A 287 -31.29 -7.39 -34.02
CA LEU A 287 -32.30 -7.14 -32.98
C LEU A 287 -32.67 -5.66 -32.95
N PRO A 288 -33.90 -5.28 -33.35
CA PRO A 288 -34.28 -3.88 -33.58
C PRO A 288 -34.28 -2.99 -32.34
N HIS A 289 -34.30 -3.57 -31.11
CA HIS A 289 -34.39 -2.84 -29.87
C HIS A 289 -33.23 -3.17 -28.88
N ALA A 290 -32.16 -3.78 -29.39
CA ALA A 290 -31.02 -4.12 -28.58
C ALA A 290 -30.19 -2.88 -28.20
N VAL A 291 -29.76 -2.81 -26.96
CA VAL A 291 -28.82 -1.82 -26.40
C VAL A 291 -27.63 -2.56 -25.80
N LEU A 292 -26.44 -2.27 -26.30
CA LEU A 292 -25.20 -2.85 -25.77
C LEU A 292 -24.68 -1.99 -24.60
N PHE A 293 -24.52 -2.57 -23.45
CA PHE A 293 -23.82 -1.94 -22.32
C PHE A 293 -22.39 -2.45 -22.25
N ILE A 294 -21.42 -1.56 -22.23
CA ILE A 294 -20.00 -1.88 -22.08
C ILE A 294 -19.48 -1.15 -20.84
N ASP A 295 -19.24 -1.93 -19.79
CA ASP A 295 -18.56 -1.41 -18.61
C ASP A 295 -17.07 -1.25 -18.90
N GLU A 296 -16.45 -0.24 -18.33
CA GLU A 296 -15.05 0.13 -18.60
C GLU A 296 -14.71 0.15 -20.10
N ILE A 297 -15.55 0.82 -20.91
CA ILE A 297 -15.44 0.85 -22.38
C ILE A 297 -14.04 1.26 -22.89
N HIS A 298 -13.24 1.93 -22.06
CA HIS A 298 -11.86 2.28 -22.37
C HIS A 298 -10.97 1.06 -22.57
N THR A 299 -11.30 -0.09 -21.95
CA THR A 299 -10.57 -1.36 -22.15
C THR A 299 -10.68 -1.88 -23.58
N VAL A 300 -11.79 -1.58 -24.25
CA VAL A 300 -12.04 -1.94 -25.64
C VAL A 300 -11.43 -0.92 -26.60
N ILE A 301 -11.36 0.36 -26.20
CA ILE A 301 -11.02 1.49 -27.07
C ILE A 301 -9.54 1.88 -26.98
N GLY A 302 -8.90 1.72 -25.85
CA GLY A 302 -7.59 2.32 -25.54
C GLY A 302 -6.40 1.39 -25.44
N ALA A 303 -6.62 0.14 -25.59
CA ALA A 303 -5.60 -0.89 -25.40
C ALA A 303 -4.49 -0.93 -26.49
N GLY A 304 -4.36 0.08 -27.36
CA GLY A 304 -3.48 0.10 -28.53
C GLY A 304 -2.20 0.94 -28.46
N ALA A 305 -1.89 1.63 -27.36
CA ALA A 305 -0.84 2.66 -27.36
C ALA A 305 0.46 2.32 -26.60
N THR A 306 0.61 1.13 -26.06
CA THR A 306 1.88 0.72 -25.43
C THR A 306 2.48 -0.48 -26.14
N SER A 307 3.78 -0.43 -26.37
CA SER A 307 4.67 -1.35 -27.09
C SER A 307 4.45 -2.84 -26.76
N GLY A 308 3.39 -3.46 -27.28
CA GLY A 308 3.12 -4.86 -26.98
C GLY A 308 1.73 -5.33 -27.43
N GLY A 309 1.20 -4.85 -28.54
CA GLY A 309 0.05 -5.50 -29.20
C GLY A 309 -1.30 -5.38 -28.48
N ALA A 310 -1.61 -4.22 -27.96
CA ALA A 310 -2.88 -3.97 -27.32
C ALA A 310 -4.02 -3.79 -28.34
N MET A 311 -5.19 -4.29 -28.00
CA MET A 311 -6.38 -4.49 -28.84
C MET A 311 -7.06 -3.17 -29.18
N ASP A 312 -7.00 -2.72 -30.42
CA ASP A 312 -7.82 -1.59 -30.91
C ASP A 312 -9.14 -2.11 -31.51
N ALA A 313 -10.05 -2.56 -30.64
CA ALA A 313 -11.39 -2.97 -31.04
C ALA A 313 -12.31 -1.77 -31.40
N SER A 314 -11.82 -0.55 -31.21
CA SER A 314 -12.57 0.66 -31.56
C SER A 314 -12.95 0.68 -33.05
N ASN A 315 -12.10 0.13 -33.91
CA ASN A 315 -12.33 0.07 -35.35
C ASN A 315 -13.49 -0.87 -35.73
N LEU A 316 -13.82 -1.85 -34.88
CA LEU A 316 -14.99 -2.74 -35.10
C LEU A 316 -16.30 -2.09 -34.65
N LEU A 317 -16.28 -1.34 -33.54
CA LEU A 317 -17.46 -0.66 -33.03
C LEU A 317 -17.80 0.63 -33.80
N LYS A 318 -16.79 1.34 -34.32
CA LYS A 318 -16.99 2.61 -35.07
C LYS A 318 -17.98 2.53 -36.19
N PRO A 319 -17.98 1.52 -37.10
CA PRO A 319 -18.96 1.40 -38.15
C PRO A 319 -20.39 1.20 -37.64
N ALA A 320 -20.59 0.28 -36.69
CA ALA A 320 -21.90 -0.04 -36.12
C ALA A 320 -22.53 1.16 -35.36
N LEU A 321 -21.72 1.89 -34.61
CA LEU A 321 -22.13 3.12 -33.91
C LEU A 321 -22.35 4.28 -34.88
N SER A 322 -21.66 4.30 -36.04
CA SER A 322 -21.80 5.35 -37.06
C SER A 322 -23.07 5.19 -37.88
N GLY A 323 -23.40 3.96 -38.22
CA GLY A 323 -24.62 3.62 -38.99
C GLY A 323 -25.89 3.76 -38.16
N GLY A 324 -25.78 3.89 -36.83
CA GLY A 324 -26.93 3.89 -35.92
C GLY A 324 -27.62 2.54 -35.84
N SER A 325 -26.97 1.46 -36.34
CA SER A 325 -27.51 0.09 -36.32
C SER A 325 -27.54 -0.47 -34.90
N ILE A 326 -26.65 0.01 -34.02
CA ILE A 326 -26.58 -0.39 -32.58
C ILE A 326 -26.61 0.85 -31.70
N ARG A 327 -27.35 0.77 -30.59
CA ARG A 327 -27.26 1.71 -29.48
C ARG A 327 -26.31 1.16 -28.45
N CYS A 328 -25.44 2.01 -27.90
CA CYS A 328 -24.45 1.61 -26.93
C CYS A 328 -24.48 2.54 -25.71
N ILE A 329 -24.44 1.94 -24.51
CA ILE A 329 -24.21 2.64 -23.25
C ILE A 329 -22.78 2.27 -22.82
N GLY A 330 -21.93 3.27 -22.60
CA GLY A 330 -20.58 3.04 -22.09
C GLY A 330 -20.41 3.56 -20.67
N SER A 331 -19.50 2.97 -19.91
CA SER A 331 -19.02 3.54 -18.65
C SER A 331 -17.51 3.72 -18.67
N THR A 332 -16.99 4.77 -18.02
CA THR A 332 -15.53 5.01 -17.90
C THR A 332 -15.24 5.93 -16.73
N THR A 333 -13.95 6.07 -16.38
CA THR A 333 -13.50 7.04 -15.39
C THR A 333 -13.14 8.38 -16.03
N TYR A 334 -13.04 9.46 -15.23
CA TYR A 334 -12.57 10.77 -15.73
C TYR A 334 -11.16 10.71 -16.32
N LYS A 335 -10.27 9.92 -15.71
CA LYS A 335 -8.89 9.75 -16.17
C LYS A 335 -8.84 9.07 -17.54
N GLU A 336 -9.55 7.97 -17.68
CA GLU A 336 -9.59 7.18 -18.92
C GLU A 336 -10.36 7.89 -20.03
N PHE A 337 -11.38 8.67 -19.68
CA PHE A 337 -12.09 9.53 -20.64
C PHE A 337 -11.12 10.52 -21.31
N ARG A 338 -10.29 11.22 -20.52
CA ARG A 338 -9.27 12.15 -21.07
C ARG A 338 -8.21 11.42 -21.91
N ASN A 339 -7.77 10.25 -21.44
CA ASN A 339 -6.68 9.52 -22.06
C ASN A 339 -7.08 8.91 -23.41
N HIS A 340 -8.31 8.42 -23.54
CA HIS A 340 -8.77 7.60 -24.67
C HIS A 340 -9.85 8.29 -25.50
N PHE A 341 -10.93 8.80 -24.89
CA PHE A 341 -12.05 9.37 -25.61
C PHE A 341 -11.80 10.77 -26.17
N GLU A 342 -11.18 11.67 -25.41
CA GLU A 342 -10.91 13.04 -25.87
C GLU A 342 -9.94 13.07 -27.05
N LYS A 343 -9.06 12.08 -27.16
CA LYS A 343 -8.11 11.93 -28.26
C LYS A 343 -8.78 11.38 -29.54
N ASP A 344 -9.85 10.58 -29.42
CA ASP A 344 -10.59 10.04 -30.56
C ASP A 344 -11.83 10.87 -30.86
N ARG A 345 -11.68 11.87 -31.75
CA ARG A 345 -12.76 12.75 -32.16
C ARG A 345 -13.94 12.00 -32.84
N ALA A 346 -13.70 10.81 -33.40
CA ALA A 346 -14.73 10.03 -34.06
C ALA A 346 -15.67 9.38 -33.03
N LEU A 347 -15.18 8.88 -31.94
CA LEU A 347 -15.97 8.36 -30.85
C LEU A 347 -16.66 9.47 -30.05
N LEU A 348 -15.96 10.57 -29.76
CA LEU A 348 -16.53 11.71 -29.04
C LEU A 348 -17.77 12.29 -29.71
N ARG A 349 -17.85 12.25 -31.06
CA ARG A 349 -19.02 12.72 -31.81
C ARG A 349 -20.22 11.78 -31.71
N ARG A 350 -20.06 10.54 -31.30
CA ARG A 350 -21.11 9.50 -31.24
C ARG A 350 -21.64 9.27 -29.85
N PHE A 351 -20.85 9.55 -28.84
CA PHE A 351 -21.24 9.44 -27.43
C PHE A 351 -21.67 10.80 -26.86
N GLN A 352 -22.63 10.75 -25.94
CA GLN A 352 -23.03 11.90 -25.14
C GLN A 352 -22.64 11.63 -23.70
N LYS A 353 -21.72 12.44 -23.15
CA LYS A 353 -21.25 12.35 -21.77
C LYS A 353 -22.39 12.63 -20.79
N ILE A 354 -22.47 11.81 -19.74
CA ILE A 354 -23.25 11.99 -18.53
C ILE A 354 -22.27 11.90 -17.36
N ASP A 355 -22.15 12.97 -16.59
CA ASP A 355 -21.32 12.99 -15.40
C ASP A 355 -22.06 12.27 -14.26
N VAL A 356 -21.39 11.28 -13.66
CA VAL A 356 -21.89 10.52 -12.51
C VAL A 356 -21.04 10.89 -11.29
N ASN A 357 -21.58 11.81 -10.50
CA ASN A 357 -20.92 12.31 -9.31
C ASN A 357 -21.11 11.36 -8.11
N GLU A 358 -20.23 11.49 -7.10
CA GLU A 358 -20.39 10.81 -5.83
C GLU A 358 -21.72 11.21 -5.17
N PRO A 359 -22.56 10.28 -4.71
CA PRO A 359 -23.82 10.60 -4.04
C PRO A 359 -23.59 11.27 -2.70
N SER A 360 -24.58 12.03 -2.23
CA SER A 360 -24.55 12.61 -0.88
C SER A 360 -24.61 11.52 0.19
N VAL A 361 -24.19 11.88 1.42
CA VAL A 361 -24.30 10.98 2.59
C VAL A 361 -25.76 10.55 2.79
N GLU A 362 -26.70 11.48 2.67
CA GLU A 362 -28.13 11.21 2.84
C GLU A 362 -28.67 10.25 1.78
N ASP A 363 -28.29 10.42 0.52
CA ASP A 363 -28.71 9.53 -0.57
C ASP A 363 -28.06 8.16 -0.43
N THR A 364 -26.80 8.11 0.02
CA THR A 364 -26.10 6.84 0.30
C THR A 364 -26.80 6.07 1.43
N VAL A 365 -27.27 6.73 2.48
CA VAL A 365 -28.07 6.05 3.54
C VAL A 365 -29.33 5.41 2.95
N LYS A 366 -30.01 6.09 2.02
CA LYS A 366 -31.19 5.53 1.33
C LYS A 366 -30.80 4.33 0.44
N ILE A 367 -29.67 4.44 -0.27
CA ILE A 367 -29.14 3.34 -1.12
C ILE A 367 -28.87 2.10 -0.25
N LEU A 368 -28.15 2.25 0.85
CA LEU A 368 -27.83 1.14 1.74
C LEU A 368 -29.08 0.57 2.41
N ALA A 369 -30.05 1.42 2.77
CA ALA A 369 -31.33 0.97 3.30
C ALA A 369 -32.11 0.10 2.29
N GLY A 370 -32.03 0.41 1.00
CA GLY A 370 -32.60 -0.41 -0.06
C GLY A 370 -31.87 -1.73 -0.29
N LEU A 371 -30.56 -1.75 -0.14
CA LEU A 371 -29.72 -2.94 -0.30
C LEU A 371 -29.73 -3.85 0.96
N ARG A 372 -30.17 -3.31 2.10
CA ARG A 372 -30.09 -3.97 3.40
C ARG A 372 -30.64 -5.40 3.39
N SER A 373 -31.79 -5.63 2.77
CA SER A 373 -32.43 -6.94 2.76
C SER A 373 -31.59 -8.02 2.06
N ALA A 374 -30.88 -7.68 1.00
CA ALA A 374 -30.00 -8.59 0.26
C ALA A 374 -28.78 -9.00 1.14
N PHE A 375 -28.14 -8.05 1.81
CA PHE A 375 -27.02 -8.33 2.72
C PHE A 375 -27.47 -9.07 3.99
N GLU A 376 -28.66 -8.76 4.55
CA GLU A 376 -29.24 -9.48 5.69
C GLU A 376 -29.48 -10.95 5.36
N GLN A 377 -29.97 -11.25 4.16
CA GLN A 377 -30.17 -12.63 3.69
C GLN A 377 -28.85 -13.36 3.49
N HIS A 378 -27.89 -12.70 2.85
CA HIS A 378 -26.59 -13.30 2.53
C HIS A 378 -25.81 -13.67 3.80
N HIS A 379 -25.71 -12.75 4.75
CA HIS A 379 -24.93 -12.94 5.98
C HIS A 379 -25.73 -13.52 7.16
N SER A 380 -27.05 -13.72 7.01
CA SER A 380 -27.94 -14.18 8.10
C SER A 380 -27.89 -13.29 9.36
N VAL A 381 -27.75 -11.98 9.19
CA VAL A 381 -27.73 -10.97 10.25
C VAL A 381 -28.78 -9.91 9.99
N LYS A 382 -29.05 -9.04 10.96
CA LYS A 382 -29.94 -7.87 10.83
C LYS A 382 -29.17 -6.60 11.13
N TYR A 383 -29.24 -5.61 10.25
CA TYR A 383 -28.63 -4.29 10.47
C TYR A 383 -29.64 -3.33 11.08
N THR A 384 -29.27 -2.64 12.17
CA THR A 384 -30.11 -1.57 12.70
C THR A 384 -30.04 -0.34 11.78
N PRO A 385 -31.10 0.51 11.73
CA PRO A 385 -31.05 1.76 10.95
C PRO A 385 -29.85 2.65 11.34
N ASP A 386 -29.53 2.69 12.63
CA ASP A 386 -28.37 3.45 13.15
C ASP A 386 -27.06 2.86 12.69
N ALA A 387 -26.94 1.52 12.54
CA ALA A 387 -25.76 0.88 11.99
C ALA A 387 -25.55 1.27 10.51
N ILE A 388 -26.61 1.28 9.70
CA ILE A 388 -26.55 1.72 8.30
C ILE A 388 -26.10 3.19 8.22
N LYS A 389 -26.70 4.06 9.02
CA LYS A 389 -26.31 5.47 9.08
C LYS A 389 -24.85 5.64 9.49
N SER A 390 -24.42 4.93 10.54
CA SER A 390 -23.02 4.96 11.00
C SER A 390 -22.06 4.42 9.95
N ALA A 391 -22.42 3.38 9.20
CA ALA A 391 -21.58 2.85 8.13
C ALA A 391 -21.30 3.91 7.05
N VAL A 392 -22.31 4.69 6.67
CA VAL A 392 -22.16 5.76 5.67
C VAL A 392 -21.36 6.94 6.24
N GLU A 393 -21.74 7.47 7.40
CA GLU A 393 -21.10 8.65 7.99
C GLU A 393 -19.63 8.40 8.33
N LEU A 394 -19.32 7.24 8.92
CA LEU A 394 -17.97 6.90 9.31
C LEU A 394 -17.09 6.52 8.10
N SER A 395 -17.64 5.80 7.10
CA SER A 395 -16.90 5.54 5.87
C SER A 395 -16.63 6.81 5.08
N ALA A 396 -17.58 7.74 5.02
CA ALA A 396 -17.38 9.05 4.40
C ALA A 396 -16.25 9.84 5.07
N ARG A 397 -16.15 9.74 6.41
CA ARG A 397 -15.19 10.47 7.23
C ARG A 397 -13.78 9.86 7.24
N TYR A 398 -13.68 8.53 7.26
CA TYR A 398 -12.42 7.84 7.55
C TYR A 398 -11.84 7.06 6.38
N ILE A 399 -12.64 6.69 5.37
CA ILE A 399 -12.19 5.97 4.17
C ILE A 399 -12.17 6.96 2.99
N ASN A 400 -10.97 7.44 2.63
CA ASN A 400 -10.81 8.48 1.62
C ASN A 400 -10.31 7.99 0.26
N ASP A 401 -9.80 6.77 0.19
CA ASP A 401 -9.28 6.13 -1.01
C ASP A 401 -10.37 5.65 -1.98
N ARG A 402 -11.61 5.53 -1.51
CA ARG A 402 -12.78 5.08 -2.26
C ARG A 402 -13.93 6.06 -2.17
N LYS A 403 -14.90 5.93 -3.09
CA LYS A 403 -16.08 6.80 -3.18
C LYS A 403 -17.32 6.14 -2.62
N LEU A 404 -18.29 6.95 -2.18
CA LEU A 404 -19.65 6.51 -1.90
C LEU A 404 -20.36 6.16 -3.22
N PRO A 405 -21.27 5.16 -3.23
CA PRO A 405 -21.70 4.33 -2.10
C PRO A 405 -20.80 3.13 -1.82
N ASP A 406 -19.87 2.79 -2.71
CA ASP A 406 -19.07 1.57 -2.72
C ASP A 406 -18.38 1.31 -1.37
N LYS A 407 -17.62 2.30 -0.84
CA LYS A 407 -16.96 2.16 0.46
C LYS A 407 -17.90 1.89 1.63
N ALA A 408 -19.15 2.38 1.57
CA ALA A 408 -20.13 2.12 2.63
C ALA A 408 -20.79 0.74 2.47
N ILE A 409 -20.95 0.27 1.23
CA ILE A 409 -21.38 -1.09 0.90
C ILE A 409 -20.34 -2.09 1.40
N ASP A 410 -19.05 -1.86 1.11
CA ASP A 410 -17.96 -2.71 1.60
C ASP A 410 -17.96 -2.83 3.13
N VAL A 411 -18.25 -1.73 3.85
CA VAL A 411 -18.31 -1.76 5.32
C VAL A 411 -19.42 -2.69 5.82
N ILE A 412 -20.64 -2.62 5.26
CA ILE A 412 -21.72 -3.51 5.71
C ILE A 412 -21.47 -4.97 5.32
N ASP A 413 -20.86 -5.21 4.17
CA ASP A 413 -20.49 -6.54 3.72
C ASP A 413 -19.40 -7.16 4.62
N GLU A 414 -18.34 -6.40 4.91
CA GLU A 414 -17.22 -6.83 5.79
C GLU A 414 -17.73 -7.13 7.22
N VAL A 415 -18.62 -6.30 7.77
CA VAL A 415 -19.23 -6.55 9.10
C VAL A 415 -20.03 -7.85 9.09
N GLY A 416 -20.80 -8.10 8.03
CA GLY A 416 -21.53 -9.36 7.86
C GLY A 416 -20.60 -10.55 7.78
N ALA A 417 -19.56 -10.46 6.96
CA ALA A 417 -18.55 -11.49 6.79
C ALA A 417 -17.79 -11.79 8.09
N MET A 418 -17.43 -10.76 8.87
CA MET A 418 -16.81 -10.96 10.20
C MET A 418 -17.69 -11.82 11.13
N GLN A 419 -19.01 -11.64 11.11
CA GLN A 419 -19.89 -12.46 11.95
C GLN A 419 -19.93 -13.92 11.49
N MET A 420 -19.73 -14.20 10.20
CA MET A 420 -19.64 -15.57 9.69
C MET A 420 -18.39 -16.31 10.21
N LEU A 421 -17.28 -15.60 10.43
CA LEU A 421 -16.04 -16.17 10.96
C LEU A 421 -16.11 -16.48 12.46
N VAL A 422 -17.04 -15.86 13.19
CA VAL A 422 -17.22 -16.12 14.63
C VAL A 422 -17.95 -17.46 14.84
N ALA A 423 -17.54 -18.22 15.88
CA ALA A 423 -18.21 -19.47 16.25
C ALA A 423 -19.73 -19.28 16.41
N PRO A 424 -20.58 -20.23 15.95
CA PRO A 424 -22.04 -20.06 15.90
C PRO A 424 -22.70 -19.62 17.21
N SER A 425 -22.15 -20.09 18.36
CA SER A 425 -22.63 -19.71 19.70
C SER A 425 -22.35 -18.28 20.11
N LYS A 426 -21.39 -17.61 19.46
CA LYS A 426 -20.98 -16.23 19.77
C LYS A 426 -21.38 -15.22 18.69
N ARG A 427 -22.02 -15.66 17.58
CA ARG A 427 -22.45 -14.80 16.48
C ARG A 427 -23.52 -13.82 16.95
N LYS A 428 -23.31 -12.56 16.64
CA LYS A 428 -24.33 -11.52 16.85
C LYS A 428 -25.32 -11.55 15.68
N LYS A 429 -26.59 -11.74 15.98
CA LYS A 429 -27.65 -11.72 14.95
C LYS A 429 -28.08 -10.30 14.56
N VAL A 430 -27.79 -9.31 15.41
CA VAL A 430 -28.11 -7.91 15.18
C VAL A 430 -26.83 -7.09 15.22
N ILE A 431 -26.60 -6.36 14.15
CA ILE A 431 -25.44 -5.46 13.98
C ILE A 431 -25.85 -4.06 14.45
N THR A 432 -25.07 -3.52 15.36
CA THR A 432 -25.22 -2.18 15.93
C THR A 432 -24.07 -1.25 15.45
N PRO A 433 -24.11 0.05 15.72
CA PRO A 433 -23.03 0.96 15.40
C PRO A 433 -21.63 0.52 15.90
N LYS A 434 -21.57 -0.21 17.03
CA LYS A 434 -20.28 -0.68 17.59
C LYS A 434 -19.55 -1.67 16.69
N GLU A 435 -20.26 -2.57 16.03
CA GLU A 435 -19.65 -3.51 15.09
C GLU A 435 -19.13 -2.78 13.85
N ILE A 436 -19.89 -1.78 13.38
CA ILE A 436 -19.50 -0.90 12.28
C ILE A 436 -18.21 -0.13 12.64
N GLU A 437 -18.16 0.46 13.83
CA GLU A 437 -16.98 1.18 14.34
C GLU A 437 -15.72 0.29 14.35
N GLN A 438 -15.85 -0.97 14.77
CA GLN A 438 -14.73 -1.92 14.77
C GLN A 438 -14.20 -2.22 13.38
N VAL A 439 -15.10 -2.47 12.43
CA VAL A 439 -14.71 -2.78 11.06
C VAL A 439 -14.07 -1.56 10.39
N ILE A 440 -14.68 -0.38 10.53
CA ILE A 440 -14.11 0.85 10.00
C ILE A 440 -12.72 1.14 10.60
N ALA A 441 -12.54 0.90 11.90
CA ALA A 441 -11.24 1.03 12.54
C ALA A 441 -10.18 0.12 11.87
N THR A 442 -10.56 -1.11 11.51
CA THR A 442 -9.68 -2.05 10.82
C THR A 442 -9.42 -1.62 9.37
N MET A 443 -10.47 -1.29 8.61
CA MET A 443 -10.36 -0.89 7.19
C MET A 443 -9.55 0.40 7.02
N ALA A 444 -9.83 1.41 7.86
CA ALA A 444 -9.14 2.70 7.83
C ALA A 444 -7.81 2.70 8.59
N ARG A 445 -7.41 1.57 9.18
CA ARG A 445 -6.18 1.43 9.99
C ARG A 445 -6.09 2.43 11.14
N ILE A 446 -7.21 2.64 11.82
CA ILE A 446 -7.35 3.56 12.94
C ILE A 446 -7.52 2.76 14.23
N PRO A 447 -6.98 3.20 15.37
CA PRO A 447 -7.31 2.59 16.64
C PRO A 447 -8.82 2.62 16.90
N PRO A 448 -9.44 1.49 17.33
CA PRO A 448 -10.90 1.43 17.56
C PRO A 448 -11.43 2.52 18.52
N LYS A 449 -10.57 2.97 19.46
CA LYS A 449 -10.91 4.04 20.41
C LYS A 449 -11.15 5.39 19.73
N THR A 450 -10.55 5.65 18.59
CA THR A 450 -10.67 6.93 17.86
C THR A 450 -12.00 7.03 17.09
N VAL A 451 -12.62 5.91 16.79
CA VAL A 451 -13.89 5.83 16.07
C VAL A 451 -15.10 5.82 17.05
N SER A 452 -14.86 5.40 18.29
CA SER A 452 -15.90 5.27 19.32
C SER A 452 -16.16 6.56 20.10
N SER A 453 -17.32 6.65 20.75
CA SER A 453 -17.70 7.75 21.64
C SER A 453 -16.82 7.94 22.88
N ASP A 454 -15.86 7.02 23.13
CA ASP A 454 -14.88 7.12 24.22
C ASP A 454 -13.76 8.17 23.96
N ASP A 455 -13.63 8.67 22.73
CA ASP A 455 -12.67 9.73 22.37
C ASP A 455 -12.84 11.00 23.21
N THR A 456 -14.09 11.31 23.60
CA THR A 456 -14.41 12.47 24.45
C THR A 456 -13.74 12.40 25.84
N LYS A 457 -13.61 11.20 26.42
CA LYS A 457 -12.96 11.02 27.74
C LYS A 457 -11.44 11.18 27.64
N VAL A 458 -10.84 10.66 26.57
CA VAL A 458 -9.40 10.82 26.31
C VAL A 458 -9.08 12.30 26.10
N LEU A 459 -9.89 13.01 25.32
CA LEU A 459 -9.71 14.44 25.06
C LEU A 459 -9.94 15.31 26.31
N ALA A 460 -10.85 14.92 27.20
CA ALA A 460 -11.07 15.62 28.47
C ALA A 460 -9.81 15.61 29.34
N ASN A 461 -9.09 14.48 29.38
CA ASN A 461 -7.96 14.27 30.27
C ASN A 461 -6.59 14.49 29.60
N ILE A 462 -6.56 14.77 28.29
CA ILE A 462 -5.32 14.85 27.49
C ILE A 462 -4.27 15.78 28.09
N GLU A 463 -4.69 16.91 28.64
CA GLU A 463 -3.83 17.88 29.28
C GLU A 463 -3.16 17.31 30.54
N GLN A 464 -3.97 16.69 31.43
CA GLN A 464 -3.47 16.09 32.67
C GLN A 464 -2.55 14.92 32.40
N ASP A 465 -2.88 14.08 31.43
CA ASP A 465 -2.09 12.90 31.07
C ASP A 465 -0.77 13.31 30.41
N LEU A 466 -0.75 14.36 29.58
CA LEU A 466 0.50 14.93 29.07
C LEU A 466 1.37 15.52 30.19
N LYS A 467 0.79 16.29 31.12
CA LYS A 467 1.51 16.89 32.26
C LYS A 467 2.09 15.83 33.21
N ARG A 468 1.50 14.63 33.29
CA ARG A 468 2.05 13.50 34.07
C ARG A 468 3.32 12.92 33.48
N VAL A 469 3.50 13.00 32.16
CA VAL A 469 4.61 12.33 31.46
C VAL A 469 5.67 13.31 30.95
N VAL A 470 5.27 14.54 30.65
CA VAL A 470 6.16 15.63 30.20
C VAL A 470 6.18 16.72 31.27
N PHE A 471 7.36 16.97 31.82
CA PHE A 471 7.52 17.89 32.95
C PHE A 471 8.00 19.27 32.50
N GLY A 472 7.48 20.32 33.15
CA GLY A 472 7.98 21.71 33.02
C GLY A 472 7.61 22.40 31.71
N GLN A 473 6.63 21.89 30.98
CA GLN A 473 6.12 22.50 29.75
C GLN A 473 4.59 22.73 29.82
N ASP A 474 4.12 23.10 31.01
CA ASP A 474 2.68 23.21 31.29
C ASP A 474 1.95 24.17 30.32
N LYS A 475 2.52 25.35 30.06
CA LYS A 475 1.96 26.33 29.10
C LYS A 475 1.87 25.73 27.69
N ALA A 476 2.93 25.06 27.23
CA ALA A 476 2.96 24.44 25.90
C ALA A 476 1.90 23.33 25.77
N ILE A 477 1.71 22.54 26.83
CA ILE A 477 0.70 21.47 26.88
C ILE A 477 -0.71 22.07 26.89
N GLU A 478 -0.96 23.15 27.61
CA GLU A 478 -2.25 23.85 27.65
C GLU A 478 -2.65 24.39 26.27
N VAL A 479 -1.74 25.09 25.59
CA VAL A 479 -1.96 25.61 24.24
C VAL A 479 -2.26 24.49 23.27
N LEU A 480 -1.46 23.42 23.27
CA LEU A 480 -1.61 22.26 22.41
C LEU A 480 -2.94 21.53 22.68
N SER A 481 -3.26 21.29 23.95
CA SER A 481 -4.48 20.58 24.35
C SER A 481 -5.74 21.35 23.97
N SER A 482 -5.73 22.68 24.14
CA SER A 482 -6.81 23.57 23.73
C SER A 482 -7.04 23.55 22.22
N ALA A 483 -5.95 23.64 21.44
CA ALA A 483 -6.01 23.61 20.00
C ALA A 483 -6.52 22.25 19.46
N ILE A 484 -6.09 21.13 20.06
CA ILE A 484 -6.60 19.80 19.70
C ILE A 484 -8.07 19.66 20.04
N LYS A 485 -8.51 20.12 21.21
CA LYS A 485 -9.94 20.09 21.63
C LYS A 485 -10.80 20.89 20.64
N LEU A 486 -10.36 22.08 20.24
CA LEU A 486 -11.06 22.92 19.26
C LEU A 486 -11.20 22.20 17.90
N SER A 487 -10.12 21.60 17.41
CA SER A 487 -10.12 20.84 16.16
C SER A 487 -11.08 19.66 16.21
N ARG A 488 -11.06 18.90 17.30
CA ARG A 488 -11.92 17.71 17.47
C ARG A 488 -13.38 18.04 17.73
N ALA A 489 -13.70 19.24 18.22
CA ALA A 489 -15.07 19.74 18.36
C ALA A 489 -15.77 20.01 17.00
N GLY A 490 -15.08 19.82 15.87
CA GLY A 490 -15.65 20.04 14.54
C GLY A 490 -15.75 21.51 14.13
N LEU A 491 -15.09 22.41 14.84
CA LEU A 491 -15.07 23.84 14.55
C LEU A 491 -13.98 24.26 13.56
N ARG A 492 -13.32 23.28 12.93
CA ARG A 492 -12.29 23.49 11.90
C ARG A 492 -12.85 23.32 10.48
N ASP A 493 -12.08 23.80 9.51
CA ASP A 493 -12.32 23.55 8.10
C ASP A 493 -12.11 22.05 7.78
N PRO A 494 -13.10 21.35 7.19
CA PRO A 494 -13.00 19.91 6.91
C PRO A 494 -11.92 19.55 5.90
N ASP A 495 -11.48 20.49 5.08
CA ASP A 495 -10.48 20.26 4.04
C ASP A 495 -9.04 20.43 4.51
N LYS A 496 -8.80 20.76 5.78
CA LYS A 496 -7.47 20.95 6.37
C LYS A 496 -7.06 19.79 7.29
N PRO A 497 -5.75 19.61 7.58
CA PRO A 497 -5.26 18.66 8.58
C PRO A 497 -5.90 18.87 9.96
N ILE A 498 -5.88 17.86 10.83
CA ILE A 498 -6.44 17.94 12.20
C ILE A 498 -5.84 19.13 12.98
N GLY A 499 -4.56 19.41 12.76
CA GLY A 499 -3.90 20.59 13.32
C GLY A 499 -2.49 20.73 12.80
N ASN A 500 -2.05 21.98 12.68
CA ASN A 500 -0.73 22.37 12.19
C ASN A 500 -0.04 23.15 13.31
N TYR A 501 0.92 22.51 14.01
CA TYR A 501 1.55 23.07 15.21
C TYR A 501 3.03 23.32 14.99
N LEU A 502 3.53 24.48 15.38
CA LEU A 502 4.96 24.78 15.41
C LEU A 502 5.46 24.79 16.87
N PHE A 503 6.30 23.83 17.23
CA PHE A 503 6.97 23.77 18.52
C PHE A 503 8.29 24.54 18.46
N SER A 504 8.33 25.69 19.09
CA SER A 504 9.51 26.58 19.11
C SER A 504 10.22 26.51 20.45
N GLY A 505 11.54 26.57 20.48
CA GLY A 505 12.32 26.64 21.72
C GLY A 505 13.64 25.89 21.68
N PRO A 506 14.43 25.94 22.77
CA PRO A 506 15.76 25.35 22.83
C PRO A 506 15.78 23.83 22.55
N THR A 507 16.95 23.32 22.22
CA THR A 507 17.15 21.87 22.04
C THR A 507 17.04 21.15 23.37
N GLY A 508 16.50 19.93 23.38
CA GLY A 508 16.48 19.06 24.57
C GLY A 508 15.50 19.44 25.68
N VAL A 509 14.52 20.32 25.41
CA VAL A 509 13.48 20.73 26.36
C VAL A 509 12.21 19.86 26.32
N GLY A 510 12.13 18.89 25.38
CA GLY A 510 11.05 17.90 25.34
C GLY A 510 10.08 18.06 24.15
N LYS A 511 10.36 18.87 23.11
CA LYS A 511 9.50 19.05 21.93
C LYS A 511 9.10 17.73 21.27
N THR A 512 10.09 16.92 20.90
CA THR A 512 9.89 15.59 20.27
C THR A 512 9.20 14.62 21.23
N GLU A 513 9.45 14.72 22.54
CA GLU A 513 8.80 13.87 23.54
C GLU A 513 7.31 14.18 23.68
N VAL A 514 6.91 15.47 23.64
CA VAL A 514 5.48 15.85 23.63
C VAL A 514 4.77 15.25 22.42
N ALA A 515 5.36 15.35 21.23
CA ALA A 515 4.79 14.76 20.02
C ALA A 515 4.63 13.23 20.14
N LYS A 516 5.63 12.54 20.70
CA LYS A 516 5.59 11.10 20.95
C LYS A 516 4.51 10.71 21.95
N GLN A 517 4.41 11.42 23.07
CA GLN A 517 3.41 11.15 24.10
C GLN A 517 1.99 11.49 23.60
N LEU A 518 1.84 12.55 22.80
CA LEU A 518 0.57 12.86 22.15
C LEU A 518 0.10 11.71 21.25
N ALA A 519 1.00 11.20 20.40
CA ALA A 519 0.70 10.06 19.53
C ALA A 519 0.29 8.81 20.34
N ASN A 520 1.01 8.51 21.43
CA ASN A 520 0.68 7.39 22.32
C ASN A 520 -0.69 7.55 23.01
N LEU A 521 -1.01 8.75 23.50
CA LEU A 521 -2.29 9.02 24.18
C LEU A 521 -3.46 8.94 23.22
N LEU A 522 -3.29 9.44 22.00
CA LEU A 522 -4.30 9.33 20.94
C LEU A 522 -4.35 7.94 20.33
N GLY A 523 -3.37 7.08 20.61
CA GLY A 523 -3.29 5.72 20.07
C GLY A 523 -3.00 5.69 18.57
N ILE A 524 -2.40 6.74 18.00
CA ILE A 524 -2.05 6.84 16.58
C ILE A 524 -0.53 6.76 16.38
N PRO A 525 -0.04 6.27 15.23
CA PRO A 525 1.40 6.18 14.97
C PRO A 525 2.05 7.55 14.85
N LEU A 526 3.32 7.63 15.29
CA LEU A 526 4.18 8.78 15.08
C LEU A 526 5.08 8.54 13.86
N GLN A 527 4.95 9.38 12.84
CA GLN A 527 5.83 9.43 11.68
C GLN A 527 6.82 10.59 11.88
N ARG A 528 8.12 10.29 11.98
CA ARG A 528 9.15 11.29 12.23
C ARG A 528 10.09 11.41 11.05
N PHE A 529 10.30 12.64 10.60
CA PHE A 529 11.28 13.01 9.58
C PHE A 529 12.23 14.05 10.15
N ASP A 530 13.53 13.81 10.08
CA ASP A 530 14.57 14.76 10.47
C ASP A 530 14.92 15.64 9.27
N MET A 531 14.63 16.92 9.36
CA MET A 531 14.79 17.84 8.25
C MET A 531 16.28 18.16 7.92
N SER A 532 17.19 17.77 8.79
CA SER A 532 18.62 17.84 8.49
C SER A 532 19.06 16.90 7.33
N GLU A 533 18.28 15.87 7.03
CA GLU A 533 18.50 14.99 5.88
C GLU A 533 17.98 15.59 4.56
N TYR A 534 17.18 16.68 4.64
CA TYR A 534 16.49 17.28 3.49
C TYR A 534 16.89 18.74 3.25
N MET A 535 18.18 19.04 3.46
CA MET A 535 18.74 20.37 3.24
C MET A 535 18.91 20.71 1.75
N GLU A 536 19.10 19.69 0.91
CA GLU A 536 19.37 19.87 -0.50
C GLU A 536 18.12 19.61 -1.35
N ARG A 537 18.00 20.32 -2.48
CA ARG A 537 16.83 20.24 -3.35
C ARG A 537 16.52 18.82 -3.84
N HIS A 538 17.54 18.04 -4.15
CA HIS A 538 17.34 16.66 -4.62
C HIS A 538 16.85 15.72 -3.50
N SER A 539 17.17 16.01 -2.23
CA SER A 539 16.68 15.23 -1.10
C SER A 539 15.20 15.51 -0.81
N VAL A 540 14.68 16.71 -1.12
CA VAL A 540 13.25 17.02 -1.03
C VAL A 540 12.44 16.15 -2.01
N SER A 541 12.98 15.88 -3.20
CA SER A 541 12.33 14.98 -4.17
C SER A 541 12.13 13.56 -3.63
N ARG A 542 12.94 13.10 -2.67
CA ARG A 542 12.73 11.80 -2.00
C ARG A 542 11.50 11.78 -1.08
N LEU A 543 11.05 12.96 -0.60
CA LEU A 543 9.84 13.05 0.23
C LEU A 543 8.54 12.92 -0.58
N ILE A 544 8.53 13.45 -1.82
CA ILE A 544 7.33 13.52 -2.67
C ILE A 544 7.44 12.70 -3.96
N GLY A 545 8.53 11.95 -4.14
CA GLY A 545 8.85 11.22 -5.37
C GLY A 545 9.73 12.04 -6.32
N ALA A 546 10.52 11.35 -7.16
CA ALA A 546 11.35 11.98 -8.18
C ALA A 546 10.53 12.34 -9.43
N PRO A 547 10.80 13.48 -10.10
CA PRO A 547 10.16 13.83 -11.37
C PRO A 547 10.51 12.81 -12.48
N PRO A 548 9.66 12.67 -13.53
CA PRO A 548 9.95 11.80 -14.66
C PRO A 548 11.31 12.09 -15.28
N GLY A 549 12.10 11.05 -15.52
CA GLY A 549 13.45 11.14 -16.11
C GLY A 549 14.59 11.27 -15.11
N TYR A 550 14.34 11.31 -13.80
CA TYR A 550 15.38 11.25 -12.77
C TYR A 550 15.53 9.85 -12.20
N VAL A 551 16.75 9.53 -11.71
CA VAL A 551 17.03 8.26 -11.02
C VAL A 551 16.15 8.15 -9.77
N GLY A 552 15.44 7.02 -9.63
CA GLY A 552 14.50 6.80 -8.52
C GLY A 552 13.06 7.20 -8.82
N TYR A 553 12.70 7.51 -10.06
CA TYR A 553 11.32 7.80 -10.46
C TYR A 553 10.33 6.69 -10.06
N ASP A 554 10.71 5.42 -10.14
CA ASP A 554 9.84 4.28 -9.76
C ASP A 554 9.63 4.14 -8.24
N GLN A 555 10.35 4.92 -7.43
CA GLN A 555 10.19 4.93 -5.98
C GLN A 555 9.21 6.04 -5.58
N GLY A 556 8.18 5.67 -4.81
CA GLY A 556 7.24 6.63 -4.22
C GLY A 556 7.93 7.62 -3.29
N GLY A 557 7.26 8.71 -2.93
CA GLY A 557 7.79 9.67 -1.97
C GLY A 557 7.69 9.16 -0.54
N LEU A 558 8.76 9.25 0.24
CA LEU A 558 8.82 8.75 1.61
C LEU A 558 7.72 9.37 2.52
N LEU A 559 7.45 10.67 2.36
CA LEU A 559 6.41 11.36 3.12
C LEU A 559 5.01 10.94 2.67
N THR A 560 4.80 10.90 1.36
CA THR A 560 3.50 10.52 0.78
C THR A 560 3.17 9.07 1.07
N ASP A 561 4.13 8.15 0.96
CA ASP A 561 3.93 6.74 1.27
C ASP A 561 3.69 6.49 2.76
N ALA A 562 4.41 7.19 3.65
CA ALA A 562 4.21 7.06 5.09
C ALA A 562 2.79 7.49 5.52
N VAL A 563 2.27 8.58 4.95
CA VAL A 563 0.91 9.07 5.25
C VAL A 563 -0.14 8.20 4.56
N ASP A 564 0.09 7.72 3.35
CA ASP A 564 -0.82 6.80 2.66
C ASP A 564 -0.98 5.47 3.41
N GLN A 565 0.12 4.95 3.97
CA GLN A 565 0.09 3.75 4.82
C GLN A 565 -0.58 3.99 6.17
N ASN A 566 -0.44 5.19 6.74
CA ASN A 566 -0.98 5.59 8.03
C ASN A 566 -1.69 6.95 7.94
N PRO A 567 -2.91 6.99 7.37
CA PRO A 567 -3.65 8.25 7.16
C PRO A 567 -3.97 8.99 8.46
N HIS A 568 -4.06 8.26 9.58
CA HIS A 568 -4.26 8.79 10.92
C HIS A 568 -2.96 8.71 11.69
N SER A 569 -2.16 9.75 11.68
CA SER A 569 -0.85 9.78 12.31
C SER A 569 -0.49 11.17 12.85
N VAL A 570 0.45 11.20 13.78
CA VAL A 570 1.18 12.42 14.10
C VAL A 570 2.38 12.48 13.18
N LEU A 571 2.43 13.49 12.33
CA LEU A 571 3.54 13.76 11.43
C LEU A 571 4.47 14.78 12.09
N LEU A 572 5.66 14.35 12.48
CA LEU A 572 6.66 15.20 13.11
C LEU A 572 7.80 15.53 12.13
N LEU A 573 7.92 16.78 11.76
CA LEU A 573 9.04 17.30 10.99
C LEU A 573 9.99 18.02 11.95
N ASP A 574 11.09 17.35 12.30
CA ASP A 574 12.03 17.80 13.31
C ASP A 574 13.10 18.73 12.69
N GLU A 575 13.41 19.85 13.36
CA GLU A 575 14.38 20.87 12.92
C GLU A 575 14.06 21.49 11.55
N ILE A 576 12.81 21.97 11.37
CA ILE A 576 12.27 22.47 10.09
C ILE A 576 13.10 23.62 9.48
N GLU A 577 13.82 24.39 10.31
CA GLU A 577 14.72 25.46 9.86
C GLU A 577 15.88 24.98 8.99
N LYS A 578 16.19 23.70 9.03
CA LYS A 578 17.27 23.09 8.21
C LYS A 578 16.79 22.63 6.84
N ALA A 579 15.48 22.54 6.65
CA ALA A 579 14.90 22.07 5.39
C ALA A 579 15.17 23.02 4.23
N HIS A 580 15.26 22.49 3.02
CA HIS A 580 15.30 23.29 1.81
C HIS A 580 14.02 24.13 1.66
N PRO A 581 14.08 25.39 1.16
CA PRO A 581 12.93 26.27 0.99
C PRO A 581 11.76 25.67 0.20
N ASP A 582 12.02 24.81 -0.77
CA ASP A 582 10.96 24.16 -1.57
C ASP A 582 10.01 23.32 -0.69
N LEU A 583 10.48 22.78 0.43
CA LEU A 583 9.64 22.02 1.37
C LEU A 583 8.54 22.90 1.98
N PHE A 584 8.82 24.16 2.27
CA PHE A 584 7.81 25.06 2.81
C PHE A 584 6.63 25.26 1.85
N ASN A 585 6.88 25.32 0.54
CA ASN A 585 5.82 25.42 -0.47
C ASN A 585 4.94 24.16 -0.49
N ILE A 586 5.54 22.98 -0.32
CA ILE A 586 4.82 21.72 -0.21
C ILE A 586 3.96 21.70 1.05
N LEU A 587 4.52 22.12 2.19
CA LEU A 587 3.79 22.18 3.45
C LEU A 587 2.63 23.21 3.42
N LEU A 588 2.79 24.33 2.73
CA LEU A 588 1.69 25.27 2.50
C LEU A 588 0.53 24.59 1.79
N GLN A 589 0.79 23.80 0.75
CA GLN A 589 -0.25 23.06 0.05
C GLN A 589 -0.95 22.03 0.96
N VAL A 590 -0.18 21.32 1.79
CA VAL A 590 -0.73 20.36 2.77
C VAL A 590 -1.61 21.07 3.80
N MET A 591 -1.15 22.19 4.35
CA MET A 591 -1.87 22.95 5.38
C MET A 591 -3.15 23.61 4.86
N ASP A 592 -3.18 24.04 3.58
CA ASP A 592 -4.36 24.67 2.98
C ASP A 592 -5.40 23.69 2.48
N ASN A 593 -4.96 22.65 1.75
CA ASN A 593 -5.85 21.75 1.01
C ASN A 593 -5.97 20.37 1.66
N GLY A 594 -5.20 20.08 2.70
CA GLY A 594 -5.17 18.75 3.33
C GLY A 594 -4.80 17.61 2.38
N LYS A 595 -4.21 17.90 1.21
CA LYS A 595 -3.87 16.93 0.18
C LYS A 595 -2.54 17.30 -0.48
N LEU A 596 -1.79 16.30 -0.86
CA LEU A 596 -0.55 16.44 -1.61
C LEU A 596 -0.55 15.48 -2.78
N THR A 597 -0.28 15.98 -3.98
CA THR A 597 -0.13 15.14 -5.16
C THR A 597 1.35 14.89 -5.40
N ASP A 598 1.74 13.63 -5.43
CA ASP A 598 3.12 13.22 -5.75
C ASP A 598 3.44 13.41 -7.24
N HIS A 599 4.70 13.19 -7.61
CA HIS A 599 5.14 13.30 -9.00
C HIS A 599 4.59 12.19 -9.92
N HIS A 600 4.02 11.11 -9.37
CA HIS A 600 3.29 10.08 -10.12
C HIS A 600 1.83 10.44 -10.37
N GLY A 601 1.37 11.59 -9.84
CA GLY A 601 -0.02 12.02 -9.93
C GLY A 601 -0.95 11.35 -8.92
N LYS A 602 -0.40 10.62 -7.92
CA LYS A 602 -1.17 10.08 -6.80
C LYS A 602 -1.42 11.18 -5.79
N THR A 603 -2.68 11.41 -5.43
CA THR A 603 -3.07 12.38 -4.40
C THR A 603 -3.19 11.68 -3.06
N VAL A 604 -2.40 12.10 -2.08
CA VAL A 604 -2.39 11.58 -0.71
C VAL A 604 -3.12 12.56 0.21
N ASP A 605 -3.93 12.00 1.12
CA ASP A 605 -4.82 12.76 2.01
C ASP A 605 -4.19 12.95 3.40
N PHE A 606 -3.98 14.21 3.78
CA PHE A 606 -3.43 14.63 5.07
C PHE A 606 -4.49 15.16 6.04
N ARG A 607 -5.77 15.18 5.69
CA ARG A 607 -6.85 15.76 6.51
C ARG A 607 -7.00 15.10 7.87
N ASN A 608 -6.57 13.86 8.01
CA ASN A 608 -6.63 13.11 9.26
C ASN A 608 -5.27 13.06 9.99
N THR A 609 -4.27 13.84 9.57
CA THR A 609 -2.96 13.93 10.23
C THR A 609 -2.91 15.12 11.20
N ILE A 610 -2.05 14.99 12.22
CA ILE A 610 -1.63 16.08 13.09
C ILE A 610 -0.20 16.45 12.68
N LEU A 611 -0.02 17.60 12.06
CA LEU A 611 1.28 18.08 11.62
C LEU A 611 1.96 18.86 12.76
N ILE A 612 3.12 18.39 13.18
CA ILE A 612 3.95 19.02 14.19
C ILE A 612 5.31 19.34 13.56
N LEU A 613 5.66 20.62 13.57
CA LEU A 613 6.94 21.13 13.14
C LEU A 613 7.74 21.53 14.36
N THR A 614 9.03 21.19 14.45
CA THR A 614 9.88 21.70 15.54
C THR A 614 10.94 22.64 15.00
N THR A 615 11.26 23.66 15.78
CA THR A 615 12.34 24.61 15.46
C THR A 615 13.14 24.95 16.70
N ASN A 616 14.43 25.21 16.49
CA ASN A 616 15.35 25.72 17.49
C ASN A 616 15.61 27.24 17.31
N ALA A 617 14.84 27.89 16.45
CA ALA A 617 14.98 29.34 16.19
C ALA A 617 14.91 30.14 17.51
N GLY A 618 15.80 31.12 17.64
CA GLY A 618 15.90 31.98 18.82
C GLY A 618 16.62 31.38 20.01
N ALA A 619 17.00 30.06 19.98
CA ALA A 619 17.69 29.43 21.12
C ALA A 619 19.05 30.07 21.43
N SER A 620 19.81 30.46 20.42
CA SER A 620 21.09 31.15 20.56
C SER A 620 20.96 32.57 21.11
N ASP A 621 19.89 33.24 20.74
CA ASP A 621 19.65 34.64 21.15
C ASP A 621 19.07 34.69 22.58
N MET A 622 18.27 33.71 22.95
CA MET A 622 17.81 33.50 24.34
C MET A 622 18.95 33.13 25.31
N ALA A 623 20.06 32.56 24.83
CA ALA A 623 21.21 32.19 25.64
C ALA A 623 22.16 33.39 25.86
N LYS A 624 22.08 34.46 25.06
CA LYS A 624 22.85 35.70 25.24
C LYS A 624 22.22 36.51 26.38
N GLU A 625 23.03 36.91 27.34
CA GLU A 625 22.61 37.89 28.36
C GLU A 625 22.29 39.22 27.62
N SER A 626 21.09 39.77 27.84
CA SER A 626 20.68 41.03 27.23
C SER A 626 21.61 42.15 27.70
N VAL A 627 22.48 42.64 26.83
CA VAL A 627 23.27 43.86 27.03
C VAL A 627 22.47 45.01 26.46
N GLY A 628 21.62 45.64 27.29
CA GLY A 628 20.85 46.82 26.84
C GLY A 628 19.67 47.16 27.77
N PHE A 629 19.31 48.45 27.81
CA PHE A 629 18.18 49.01 28.57
C PHE A 629 16.83 48.67 27.86
N GLY A 630 16.31 47.49 28.15
CA GLY A 630 14.98 47.04 27.70
C GLY A 630 14.88 45.53 27.95
N GLU A 631 14.13 45.12 28.98
CA GLU A 631 13.76 43.73 29.23
C GLU A 631 12.74 43.27 28.16
N LEU A 632 13.23 42.86 27.00
CA LEU A 632 12.42 42.01 26.13
C LEU A 632 12.18 40.69 26.88
N SER A 633 10.92 40.30 27.01
CA SER A 633 10.61 39.01 27.62
C SER A 633 11.21 37.88 26.75
N ARG A 634 11.64 36.81 27.36
CA ARG A 634 12.21 35.66 26.61
C ARG A 634 11.22 35.11 25.58
N GLU A 635 9.94 35.29 25.81
CA GLU A 635 8.85 34.90 24.92
C GLU A 635 8.85 35.81 23.67
N ASP A 636 9.10 37.12 23.82
CA ASP A 636 9.16 38.08 22.69
C ASP A 636 10.36 37.81 21.77
N VAL A 637 11.52 37.45 22.31
CA VAL A 637 12.72 37.11 21.53
C VAL A 637 12.47 35.84 20.70
N GLN A 638 11.78 34.88 21.27
CA GLN A 638 11.41 33.64 20.57
C GLN A 638 10.40 33.87 19.45
N GLU A 639 9.41 34.73 19.71
CA GLU A 639 8.41 35.12 18.72
C GLU A 639 9.05 35.91 17.56
N GLU A 640 9.99 36.80 17.85
CA GLU A 640 10.72 37.58 16.83
C GLU A 640 11.61 36.69 15.97
N ALA A 641 12.30 35.70 16.57
CA ALA A 641 13.08 34.72 15.83
C ALA A 641 12.20 33.85 14.89
N VAL A 642 11.01 33.45 15.33
CA VAL A 642 10.04 32.74 14.46
C VAL A 642 9.51 33.68 13.36
N LYS A 643 9.29 34.97 13.64
CA LYS A 643 8.87 35.95 12.63
C LYS A 643 9.93 36.16 11.55
N ASN A 644 11.19 36.12 11.92
CA ASN A 644 12.31 36.29 10.98
C ASN A 644 12.57 35.05 10.11
N LEU A 645 12.30 33.85 10.64
CA LEU A 645 12.56 32.58 9.94
C LEU A 645 11.44 32.20 9.00
N PHE A 646 10.19 32.40 9.41
CA PHE A 646 9.02 31.95 8.65
C PHE A 646 8.25 33.13 8.05
N THR A 647 7.88 33.01 6.78
CA THR A 647 7.07 34.00 6.09
C THR A 647 5.72 34.23 6.79
N PRO A 648 5.14 35.42 6.71
CA PRO A 648 3.79 35.65 7.24
C PRO A 648 2.75 34.65 6.72
N GLU A 649 2.89 34.29 5.44
CA GLU A 649 2.01 33.31 4.79
C GLU A 649 2.06 31.94 5.48
N PHE A 650 3.25 31.44 5.78
CA PHE A 650 3.43 30.17 6.48
C PHE A 650 2.87 30.21 7.91
N ARG A 651 3.16 31.31 8.65
CA ARG A 651 2.70 31.46 10.03
C ARG A 651 1.18 31.53 10.17
N ASN A 652 0.49 32.14 9.21
CA ASN A 652 -0.97 32.27 9.20
C ASN A 652 -1.70 30.94 8.96
N ARG A 653 -0.99 29.89 8.53
CA ARG A 653 -1.55 28.54 8.32
C ARG A 653 -1.30 27.60 9.49
N LEU A 654 -0.56 28.05 10.51
CA LEU A 654 -0.38 27.33 11.74
C LEU A 654 -1.57 27.57 12.68
N ASP A 655 -2.12 26.51 13.24
CA ASP A 655 -3.21 26.61 14.23
C ASP A 655 -2.70 27.14 15.56
N ALA A 656 -1.46 26.78 15.94
CA ALA A 656 -0.79 27.35 17.10
C ALA A 656 0.74 27.28 17.00
N ILE A 657 1.39 28.32 17.52
CA ILE A 657 2.82 28.30 17.83
C ILE A 657 2.94 28.00 19.32
N VAL A 658 3.60 26.90 19.65
CA VAL A 658 3.70 26.35 20.99
C VAL A 658 5.11 26.62 21.53
N PRO A 659 5.30 27.60 22.45
CA PRO A 659 6.61 27.93 22.96
C PRO A 659 7.04 26.95 24.05
N PHE A 660 8.26 26.42 23.93
CA PHE A 660 8.92 25.58 24.94
C PHE A 660 10.00 26.39 25.67
N GLY A 661 9.91 26.42 27.00
CA GLY A 661 10.86 27.12 27.84
C GLY A 661 12.03 26.21 28.30
N TYR A 662 13.04 26.84 28.90
CA TYR A 662 14.10 26.10 29.60
C TYR A 662 13.53 25.33 30.79
N LEU A 663 14.14 24.18 31.08
CA LEU A 663 13.72 23.34 32.21
C LEU A 663 14.39 23.88 33.52
N PRO A 664 13.60 24.21 34.54
CA PRO A 664 14.13 24.50 35.86
C PRO A 664 14.85 23.30 36.48
N PRO A 665 15.84 23.48 37.38
CA PRO A 665 16.59 22.37 37.99
C PRO A 665 15.69 21.32 38.67
N GLU A 666 14.60 21.75 39.29
CA GLU A 666 13.61 20.86 39.93
C GLU A 666 12.94 19.94 38.93
N VAL A 667 12.65 20.44 37.74
CA VAL A 667 12.07 19.67 36.65
C VAL A 667 13.10 18.70 36.07
N VAL A 668 14.36 19.11 35.93
CA VAL A 668 15.44 18.24 35.47
C VAL A 668 15.63 17.06 36.42
N ALA A 669 15.50 17.28 37.76
CA ALA A 669 15.49 16.22 38.73
C ALA A 669 14.40 15.19 38.53
N ARG A 670 13.18 15.63 38.18
CA ARG A 670 12.08 14.71 37.77
C ARG A 670 12.37 13.95 36.48
N VAL A 671 13.10 14.57 35.55
CA VAL A 671 13.54 13.87 34.31
C VAL A 671 14.52 12.77 34.66
N VAL A 672 15.42 12.97 35.62
CA VAL A 672 16.32 11.91 36.14
C VAL A 672 15.48 10.76 36.71
N ASP A 673 14.48 11.05 37.56
CA ASP A 673 13.59 10.03 38.12
C ASP A 673 12.89 9.21 37.04
N LYS A 674 12.41 9.88 35.98
CA LYS A 674 11.79 9.21 34.82
C LYS A 674 12.76 8.23 34.15
N PHE A 675 14.02 8.64 33.90
CA PHE A 675 15.04 7.75 33.33
C PHE A 675 15.36 6.55 34.23
N VAL A 676 15.43 6.76 35.53
CA VAL A 676 15.65 5.68 36.50
C VAL A 676 14.48 4.71 36.51
N LEU A 677 13.24 5.21 36.53
CA LEU A 677 12.03 4.40 36.47
C LEU A 677 11.95 3.58 35.17
N GLN A 678 12.30 4.19 34.03
CA GLN A 678 12.35 3.48 32.74
C GLN A 678 13.40 2.36 32.76
N LEU A 679 14.56 2.59 33.42
CA LEU A 679 15.58 1.57 33.57
C LEU A 679 15.12 0.45 34.52
N GLU A 680 14.47 0.79 35.61
CA GLU A 680 13.90 -0.18 36.56
C GLU A 680 12.86 -1.08 35.91
N LEU A 681 11.95 -0.50 35.07
CA LEU A 681 10.98 -1.26 34.29
C LEU A 681 11.65 -2.24 33.31
N GLN A 682 12.78 -1.86 32.70
CA GLN A 682 13.56 -2.75 31.83
C GLN A 682 14.22 -3.91 32.60
N LEU A 683 14.51 -3.71 33.87
CA LEU A 683 15.17 -4.68 34.72
C LEU A 683 14.21 -5.50 35.60
N THR A 684 12.92 -5.18 35.58
CA THR A 684 11.86 -5.87 36.33
C THR A 684 11.83 -7.37 36.04
N ASP A 685 11.95 -7.76 34.76
CA ASP A 685 11.99 -9.17 34.35
C ASP A 685 13.21 -9.94 34.92
N ARG A 686 14.27 -9.23 35.22
CA ARG A 686 15.49 -9.79 35.87
C ARG A 686 15.46 -9.70 37.36
N GLY A 687 14.42 -9.12 37.97
CA GLY A 687 14.26 -8.97 39.40
C GLY A 687 15.29 -8.03 40.03
N VAL A 688 15.64 -6.94 39.33
CA VAL A 688 16.59 -5.94 39.80
C VAL A 688 15.87 -4.62 40.08
N HIS A 689 16.04 -4.08 41.29
CA HIS A 689 15.53 -2.79 41.73
C HIS A 689 16.64 -1.78 41.87
N ILE A 690 16.42 -0.54 41.46
CA ILE A 690 17.44 0.52 41.52
C ILE A 690 16.94 1.65 42.42
N HIS A 691 17.72 1.98 43.42
CA HIS A 691 17.51 3.13 44.29
C HIS A 691 18.60 4.18 44.04
N LEU A 692 18.20 5.41 43.78
CA LEU A 692 19.08 6.55 43.56
C LEU A 692 19.06 7.45 44.81
N ASP A 693 20.23 7.68 45.43
CA ASP A 693 20.36 8.61 46.52
C ASP A 693 20.18 10.09 46.05
N GLU A 694 19.69 10.96 46.96
CA GLU A 694 19.43 12.37 46.62
C GLU A 694 20.69 13.13 46.18
N GLU A 695 21.86 12.80 46.76
CA GLU A 695 23.13 13.39 46.34
C GLU A 695 23.55 12.94 44.95
N ALA A 696 23.36 11.67 44.62
CA ALA A 696 23.61 11.13 43.29
C ALA A 696 22.64 11.72 42.26
N LYS A 697 21.37 11.94 42.63
CA LYS A 697 20.37 12.60 41.81
C LYS A 697 20.74 14.05 41.52
N ALA A 698 21.15 14.82 42.53
CA ALA A 698 21.60 16.19 42.37
C ALA A 698 22.84 16.29 41.47
N TRP A 699 23.78 15.34 41.60
CA TRP A 699 24.95 15.24 40.75
C TRP A 699 24.61 14.96 39.29
N LEU A 700 23.69 14.03 39.03
CA LEU A 700 23.17 13.72 37.67
C LEU A 700 22.44 14.92 37.10
N THR A 701 21.59 15.57 37.88
CA THR A 701 20.85 16.78 37.50
C THR A 701 21.77 17.88 37.00
N LYS A 702 22.86 18.15 37.77
CA LYS A 702 23.81 19.19 37.44
C LYS A 702 24.65 18.90 36.19
N ARG A 703 25.06 17.64 35.97
CA ARG A 703 25.90 17.24 34.84
C ARG A 703 25.11 16.82 33.61
N GLY A 704 23.88 16.35 33.78
CA GLY A 704 23.01 15.92 32.68
C GLY A 704 22.22 17.02 32.02
N TYR A 705 22.30 18.25 32.53
CA TYR A 705 21.63 19.41 31.94
C TYR A 705 22.65 20.46 31.49
N ASP A 706 22.48 20.95 30.26
CA ASP A 706 23.26 22.02 29.67
C ASP A 706 22.33 23.12 29.17
N LYS A 707 22.71 24.42 29.31
CA LYS A 707 21.87 25.53 28.86
C LYS A 707 21.61 25.54 27.34
N LEU A 708 22.56 25.05 26.53
CA LEU A 708 22.44 25.02 25.07
C LEU A 708 21.76 23.74 24.59
N TYR A 709 22.05 22.59 25.22
CA TYR A 709 21.61 21.26 24.80
C TYR A 709 20.46 20.70 25.63
N GLY A 710 19.97 21.44 26.62
CA GLY A 710 18.89 21.02 27.52
C GLY A 710 19.21 19.71 28.28
N ALA A 711 18.22 18.83 28.35
CA ALA A 711 18.36 17.51 28.97
C ALA A 711 18.90 16.41 28.01
N ARG A 712 19.31 16.77 26.78
CA ARG A 712 19.84 15.80 25.78
C ARG A 712 21.08 15.04 26.27
N PRO A 713 22.06 15.68 27.04
CA PRO A 713 23.18 14.97 27.58
C PRO A 713 22.82 13.95 28.66
N MET A 714 21.66 14.07 29.32
CA MET A 714 21.18 13.18 30.37
C MET A 714 21.14 11.71 29.93
N GLY A 715 20.58 11.44 28.75
CA GLY A 715 20.48 10.08 28.21
C GLY A 715 21.86 9.42 28.06
N ARG A 716 22.86 10.19 27.55
CA ARG A 716 24.24 9.71 27.41
C ARG A 716 24.90 9.51 28.79
N LEU A 717 24.70 10.45 29.70
CA LEU A 717 25.21 10.35 31.04
C LEU A 717 24.64 9.11 31.76
N MET A 718 23.35 8.85 31.66
CA MET A 718 22.71 7.65 32.21
C MET A 718 23.28 6.37 31.59
N GLN A 719 23.53 6.39 30.29
CA GLN A 719 24.11 5.23 29.60
C GLN A 719 25.53 4.94 30.06
N GLU A 720 26.40 5.95 30.10
CA GLU A 720 27.81 5.79 30.47
C GLU A 720 28.02 5.52 31.98
N LYS A 721 27.27 6.22 32.82
CA LYS A 721 27.52 6.21 34.29
C LYS A 721 26.64 5.23 35.07
N ILE A 722 25.50 4.77 34.49
CA ILE A 722 24.61 3.84 35.17
C ILE A 722 24.45 2.55 34.38
N LYS A 723 24.03 2.63 33.10
CA LYS A 723 23.70 1.42 32.31
C LYS A 723 24.93 0.55 32.01
N GLN A 724 26.06 1.14 31.64
CA GLN A 724 27.28 0.38 31.34
C GLN A 724 27.82 -0.39 32.58
N PRO A 725 28.03 0.24 33.78
CA PRO A 725 28.44 -0.50 34.95
C PRO A 725 27.43 -1.58 35.37
N LEU A 726 26.14 -1.30 35.27
CA LEU A 726 25.11 -2.28 35.59
C LEU A 726 25.08 -3.47 34.61
N ALA A 727 25.40 -3.25 33.36
CA ALA A 727 25.40 -4.32 32.37
C ALA A 727 26.45 -5.39 32.68
N GLU A 728 27.64 -5.00 33.14
CA GLU A 728 28.68 -5.93 33.58
C GLU A 728 28.24 -6.75 34.80
N GLU A 729 27.64 -6.09 35.81
CA GLU A 729 27.14 -6.76 37.00
C GLU A 729 25.92 -7.68 36.69
N LEU A 730 25.07 -7.34 35.70
CA LEU A 730 23.95 -8.15 35.27
C LEU A 730 24.37 -9.38 34.46
N LEU A 731 25.49 -9.31 33.74
CA LEU A 731 25.94 -10.39 32.87
C LEU A 731 26.93 -11.32 33.60
N PHE A 732 27.83 -10.76 34.36
CA PHE A 732 28.98 -11.49 34.93
C PHE A 732 29.17 -11.29 36.44
N GLY A 733 28.42 -10.34 37.04
CA GLY A 733 28.62 -9.94 38.41
C GLY A 733 27.54 -10.41 39.39
N LYS A 734 27.29 -9.61 40.44
CA LYS A 734 26.43 -9.93 41.59
C LYS A 734 24.92 -9.93 41.23
N LEU A 735 24.49 -9.35 40.09
CA LEU A 735 23.11 -9.19 39.72
C LEU A 735 22.59 -10.29 38.76
N VAL A 736 23.36 -11.30 38.47
CA VAL A 736 22.96 -12.43 37.58
C VAL A 736 21.65 -13.10 38.05
N HIS A 737 21.36 -13.10 39.34
CA HIS A 737 20.14 -13.69 39.91
C HIS A 737 19.13 -12.64 40.42
N GLY A 738 19.33 -11.38 40.09
CA GLY A 738 18.55 -10.25 40.57
C GLY A 738 19.14 -9.66 41.86
N GLY A 739 18.54 -8.58 42.37
CA GLY A 739 19.00 -7.91 43.60
C GLY A 739 18.60 -6.44 43.64
N GLU A 740 19.13 -5.74 44.62
CA GLU A 740 18.92 -4.29 44.79
C GLU A 740 20.23 -3.54 44.54
N VAL A 741 20.13 -2.42 43.86
CA VAL A 741 21.25 -1.55 43.52
C VAL A 741 21.02 -0.17 44.15
N ASN A 742 21.81 0.21 45.09
CA ASN A 742 21.80 1.55 45.65
C ASN A 742 22.93 2.37 45.00
N VAL A 743 22.54 3.41 44.25
CA VAL A 743 23.48 4.32 43.60
C VAL A 743 23.74 5.52 44.51
N LYS A 744 24.96 5.65 45.01
CA LYS A 744 25.39 6.74 45.91
C LYS A 744 26.50 7.58 45.28
N LEU A 745 26.66 8.80 45.77
CA LEU A 745 27.78 9.66 45.39
C LEU A 745 28.99 9.44 46.32
N LYS A 746 30.15 9.08 45.76
CA LYS A 746 31.40 8.92 46.49
C LYS A 746 32.53 9.54 45.68
N ASP A 747 33.32 10.40 46.27
CA ASP A 747 34.46 11.07 45.64
C ASP A 747 34.12 11.73 44.27
N ASN A 748 32.94 12.39 44.19
CA ASN A 748 32.44 13.03 43.00
C ASN A 748 32.20 12.06 41.80
N ALA A 749 32.05 10.76 42.07
CA ALA A 749 31.68 9.68 41.13
C ALA A 749 30.51 8.85 41.68
N LEU A 750 29.77 8.19 40.78
CA LEU A 750 28.69 7.29 41.18
C LEU A 750 29.30 5.95 41.67
N ALA A 751 28.92 5.52 42.84
CA ALA A 751 29.29 4.23 43.45
C ALA A 751 28.04 3.34 43.55
N PHE A 752 28.20 2.05 43.25
CA PHE A 752 27.11 1.08 43.24
C PHE A 752 27.26 0.14 44.46
N GLU A 753 26.32 0.21 45.38
CA GLU A 753 26.17 -0.76 46.45
C GLU A 753 25.15 -1.82 46.01
N ILE A 754 25.65 -3.02 45.70
CA ILE A 754 24.84 -4.10 45.15
C ILE A 754 24.55 -5.12 46.25
N VAL A 755 23.27 -5.35 46.53
CA VAL A 755 22.76 -6.40 47.40
C VAL A 755 22.17 -7.51 46.52
N PRO A 756 22.86 -8.64 46.32
CA PRO A 756 22.37 -9.73 45.48
C PRO A 756 21.13 -10.37 46.11
N ALA A 757 20.16 -10.75 45.28
CA ALA A 757 19.01 -11.53 45.72
C ALA A 757 19.48 -12.91 46.23
N ALA A 758 18.88 -13.40 47.31
CA ALA A 758 19.14 -14.76 47.77
C ALA A 758 18.80 -15.77 46.66
N PRO A 759 19.64 -16.77 46.37
CA PRO A 759 19.40 -17.72 45.32
C PRO A 759 18.05 -18.42 45.56
N LYS A 760 17.12 -18.29 44.60
CA LYS A 760 15.83 -19.00 44.62
C LYS A 760 16.12 -20.48 44.68
N LYS A 761 15.78 -21.17 45.81
CA LYS A 761 15.85 -22.63 45.93
C LYS A 761 15.10 -23.22 44.74
N PRO A 762 15.66 -24.22 44.03
CA PRO A 762 14.99 -24.83 42.90
C PRO A 762 13.63 -25.36 43.35
N LYS A 763 12.55 -24.96 42.68
CA LYS A 763 11.23 -25.54 42.91
C LYS A 763 11.38 -27.05 42.68
N LYS A 764 11.22 -27.85 43.77
CA LYS A 764 11.15 -29.31 43.72
C LYS A 764 10.10 -29.65 42.66
N GLY A 765 10.51 -30.31 41.58
CA GLY A 765 9.63 -30.78 40.52
C GLY A 765 8.48 -31.56 41.15
N LYS A 766 7.27 -31.24 40.78
CA LYS A 766 6.11 -32.11 40.96
C LYS A 766 6.48 -33.44 40.32
N LYS A 767 6.62 -34.49 41.12
CA LYS A 767 6.64 -35.88 40.62
C LYS A 767 5.37 -36.08 39.82
N GLU A 768 5.50 -36.36 38.54
CA GLU A 768 4.44 -36.96 37.73
C GLU A 768 4.04 -38.29 38.41
N ALA A 769 2.75 -38.42 38.72
CA ALA A 769 2.14 -39.66 39.09
C ALA A 769 2.13 -40.59 37.86
N PRO A 770 2.39 -41.93 38.03
CA PRO A 770 2.35 -42.85 36.92
C PRO A 770 0.92 -42.96 36.40
N ALA A 771 0.77 -42.93 35.06
CA ALA A 771 -0.44 -43.30 34.38
C ALA A 771 -0.69 -44.79 34.56
N ASP A 772 -1.78 -45.17 35.19
CA ASP A 772 -2.33 -46.49 35.15
C ASP A 772 -3.31 -46.59 33.96
N VAL A 773 -2.97 -47.55 33.04
CA VAL A 773 -3.75 -48.32 32.06
C VAL A 773 -4.71 -47.56 31.17
#